data_9e078109a815542e407a73cd62bf1433
#
_entry.id   9e078109a815542e407a73cd62bf1433
#
_cell.length_a   1.000
_cell.length_b   1.000
_cell.length_c   1.000
_cell.angle_alpha   90.00
_cell.angle_beta   90.00
_cell.angle_gamma   90.00
#
_symmetry.space_group_name_H-M   'P 1'
#
loop_
_entity.id
_entity.type
_entity.pdbx_description
1 polymer ?
#
loop_
_entity_poly.entity_id
_entity_poly.type
_entity_poly.pdbx_seq_one_letter_code
_entity_poly.pdbx_strand_id
1 'polypeptide(L)'
;MNRRGFPLAALLLIAACGDGLGAPGAGDAGAEADAGADLAGATVVRVLPWPGGGVQVLVELAADAGEPEAWIEVGAERVAARVEAAGVTSGLTALVIVPAADNKEHAERLAAADALLDALPVEERVAVFVTRDEPVLIAELSADRTHAREQIAAVPAEGDRSAGSFMADLRGDVADLESTYTSLGRTIIVVGEEAAETTAGIQRPVETLSLLASGDVPALVSEMAARRAAIVRVGACPGLRNGQAFTLRVGDAEARLAGPEPMEHLAGEECRRTAAAGDAFPFPDEIELTFTAAERAIFDERVAGLSEEPFRTSVALGAGGALPAEAHLRGQGSLSCERKNFSVTLDGARRRLMPDLATDRFFLISMCHDTRYFGQVFGDRLLAAFGLFPPRMRYVVLRIDGVNQGVYLVLHQPERALRDESLGIASVVRRRYDIDLQPAEVKYPSDPVLAEEARLRFESLGDLALAEPPETLEAALDDRLELDAYLGMLALYSLLENGDYIDEAFFASSVEGAAERYRAMGWDTDDLFSLCHGGGGRGIEDDCGVAFCAEAELDHALIRSPAVYGRYLDQLVAVMSELSAERLEATMDGVRRDLWRVLDDDETAAALIEMVAQNPDAATVAGARADIAGAMAAVLDRIETRRAALTELLDACPAAAARQR
;
A
#
# COMPACT_ATOMS: atom_id res chain seq x y z
N MET A 1 -6.28 22.02 32.57
CA MET A 1 -7.64 22.00 33.14
C MET A 1 -8.55 22.72 32.16
N ASN A 2 -9.56 22.11 31.71
CA ASN A 2 -10.52 22.36 30.63
C ASN A 2 -10.06 21.75 29.28
N ARG A 3 -10.21 20.44 29.17
CA ARG A 3 -10.26 19.73 27.90
C ARG A 3 -11.62 20.01 27.25
N ARG A 4 -11.61 20.72 26.14
CA ARG A 4 -12.78 20.78 25.25
C ARG A 4 -12.62 19.65 24.23
N GLY A 5 -13.49 18.64 24.31
CA GLY A 5 -13.64 17.65 23.27
C GLY A 5 -14.05 18.34 21.97
N PHE A 6 -13.42 17.97 20.87
CA PHE A 6 -13.87 18.32 19.53
C PHE A 6 -14.86 17.23 19.08
N PRO A 7 -16.06 17.60 18.66
CA PRO A 7 -17.01 16.62 18.13
C PRO A 7 -16.59 16.19 16.73
N LEU A 8 -16.72 14.89 16.45
CA LEU A 8 -16.56 14.23 15.13
C LEU A 8 -17.41 14.83 13.99
N ALA A 9 -18.29 15.78 14.29
CA ALA A 9 -19.14 16.47 13.33
C ALA A 9 -18.41 17.44 12.38
N ALA A 10 -17.11 17.62 12.48
CA ALA A 10 -16.34 18.56 11.65
C ALA A 10 -15.74 17.97 10.37
N LEU A 11 -15.87 16.65 10.13
CA LEU A 11 -15.37 16.01 8.90
C LEU A 11 -16.40 15.87 7.77
N LEU A 12 -17.63 16.30 7.99
CA LEU A 12 -18.74 16.20 7.02
C LEU A 12 -19.00 17.50 6.23
N LEU A 13 -18.12 18.51 6.26
CA LEU A 13 -18.42 19.85 5.74
C LEU A 13 -17.46 20.37 4.63
N ILE A 14 -16.80 19.49 3.88
CA ILE A 14 -15.99 19.89 2.69
C ILE A 14 -16.51 19.22 1.40
N ALA A 15 -17.80 19.04 1.26
CA ALA A 15 -18.41 18.60 0.01
C ALA A 15 -19.69 19.37 -0.35
N ALA A 16 -19.72 20.69 -0.17
CA ALA A 16 -20.83 21.48 -0.66
C ALA A 16 -20.43 22.94 -0.92
N CYS A 17 -19.80 23.19 -2.06
CA CYS A 17 -19.86 24.49 -2.75
C CYS A 17 -19.70 24.25 -4.25
N GLY A 18 -20.79 24.18 -4.97
CA GLY A 18 -20.89 24.16 -6.41
C GLY A 18 -22.31 24.51 -6.82
N ASP A 19 -22.46 25.74 -7.28
CA ASP A 19 -23.73 26.41 -7.59
C ASP A 19 -24.60 25.66 -8.57
N GLY A 20 -25.90 25.82 -8.32
CA GLY A 20 -26.99 25.22 -9.03
C GLY A 20 -27.17 25.63 -10.47
N LEU A 21 -27.87 24.79 -11.19
CA LEU A 21 -28.92 25.15 -12.18
C LEU A 21 -29.75 23.91 -12.52
N GLY A 22 -31.06 24.04 -12.26
CA GLY A 22 -32.11 23.41 -13.07
C GLY A 22 -32.47 21.96 -12.78
N ALA A 23 -33.45 21.76 -11.92
CA ALA A 23 -34.24 20.54 -11.95
C ALA A 23 -35.08 20.45 -13.25
N PRO A 24 -35.23 19.25 -13.80
CA PRO A 24 -36.58 18.76 -14.02
C PRO A 24 -36.81 17.29 -13.62
N GLY A 25 -37.97 17.06 -13.01
CA GLY A 25 -38.73 15.84 -13.18
C GLY A 25 -38.39 14.68 -12.25
N ALA A 26 -39.24 14.54 -11.24
CA ALA A 26 -39.39 13.31 -10.48
C ALA A 26 -39.62 12.11 -11.40
N GLY A 27 -38.76 11.11 -11.31
CA GLY A 27 -38.92 9.82 -11.94
C GLY A 27 -38.17 8.78 -11.12
N ASP A 28 -38.94 7.93 -10.50
CA ASP A 28 -38.65 6.64 -9.88
C ASP A 28 -37.32 6.47 -9.10
N ALA A 29 -37.53 6.22 -7.84
CA ALA A 29 -36.53 5.73 -6.88
C ALA A 29 -35.66 4.65 -7.51
N GLY A 30 -34.38 4.98 -7.72
CA GLY A 30 -33.34 4.00 -7.96
C GLY A 30 -33.31 3.03 -6.77
N ALA A 31 -33.58 1.77 -7.04
CA ALA A 31 -33.42 0.71 -6.06
C ALA A 31 -31.91 0.70 -5.66
N GLU A 32 -31.63 1.15 -4.46
CA GLU A 32 -30.33 0.94 -3.82
C GLU A 32 -30.04 -0.56 -3.87
N ALA A 33 -28.90 -0.90 -4.45
CA ALA A 33 -28.47 -2.29 -4.52
C ALA A 33 -28.16 -2.79 -3.13
N ASP A 34 -28.98 -3.69 -2.66
CA ASP A 34 -28.81 -4.37 -1.37
C ASP A 34 -27.63 -5.34 -1.47
N ALA A 35 -26.43 -4.88 -1.12
CA ALA A 35 -25.21 -5.72 -1.06
C ALA A 35 -25.18 -6.60 0.20
N GLY A 36 -26.32 -6.91 0.77
CA GLY A 36 -26.54 -7.81 1.91
C GLY A 36 -27.59 -8.87 1.59
N ALA A 37 -27.80 -9.19 0.30
CA ALA A 37 -28.72 -10.26 -0.06
C ALA A 37 -28.12 -11.61 0.38
N ASP A 38 -28.66 -12.16 1.46
CA ASP A 38 -28.42 -13.54 1.87
C ASP A 38 -28.89 -14.47 0.75
N LEU A 39 -27.94 -15.03 0.05
CA LEU A 39 -28.18 -16.18 -0.81
C LEU A 39 -28.30 -17.40 0.11
N ALA A 40 -29.29 -18.25 -0.04
CA ALA A 40 -29.39 -19.48 0.76
C ALA A 40 -28.10 -20.32 0.59
N GLY A 41 -27.19 -20.22 1.57
CA GLY A 41 -25.89 -20.90 1.55
C GLY A 41 -24.72 -20.15 0.86
N ALA A 42 -24.89 -18.86 0.54
CA ALA A 42 -23.81 -18.02 0.02
C ALA A 42 -24.04 -16.55 0.36
N THR A 43 -23.00 -15.77 0.61
CA THR A 43 -23.09 -14.34 0.91
C THR A 43 -22.33 -13.53 -0.13
N VAL A 44 -22.97 -12.50 -0.70
CA VAL A 44 -22.30 -11.59 -1.63
C VAL A 44 -21.38 -10.66 -0.85
N VAL A 45 -20.07 -10.80 -1.04
CA VAL A 45 -19.06 -9.99 -0.38
C VAL A 45 -18.88 -8.66 -1.12
N ARG A 46 -18.83 -8.70 -2.47
CA ARG A 46 -18.55 -7.49 -3.26
C ARG A 46 -18.92 -7.65 -4.73
N VAL A 47 -19.35 -6.56 -5.36
CA VAL A 47 -19.53 -6.46 -6.81
C VAL A 47 -18.46 -5.53 -7.38
N LEU A 48 -17.75 -6.00 -8.39
CA LEU A 48 -16.62 -5.29 -9.01
C LEU A 48 -16.83 -5.17 -10.52
N PRO A 49 -16.43 -4.06 -11.15
CA PRO A 49 -16.44 -3.97 -12.60
C PRO A 49 -15.38 -4.90 -13.20
N TRP A 50 -15.70 -5.48 -14.34
CA TRP A 50 -14.77 -6.18 -15.20
C TRP A 50 -14.69 -5.47 -16.54
N PRO A 51 -13.51 -5.25 -17.12
CA PRO A 51 -13.38 -4.56 -18.41
C PRO A 51 -14.28 -5.14 -19.47
N GLY A 52 -14.76 -4.29 -20.38
CA GLY A 52 -15.61 -4.74 -21.47
C GLY A 52 -17.08 -4.98 -21.13
N GLY A 53 -17.59 -4.31 -20.06
CA GLY A 53 -18.97 -4.48 -19.63
C GLY A 53 -19.23 -5.77 -18.87
N GLY A 54 -18.16 -6.41 -18.38
CA GLY A 54 -18.21 -7.55 -17.50
C GLY A 54 -18.42 -7.15 -16.05
N VAL A 55 -18.83 -8.12 -15.23
CA VAL A 55 -18.94 -7.98 -13.79
C VAL A 55 -18.26 -9.14 -13.10
N GLN A 56 -17.65 -8.83 -11.98
CA GLN A 56 -17.09 -9.81 -11.07
C GLN A 56 -17.76 -9.66 -9.71
N VAL A 57 -18.24 -10.75 -9.18
CA VAL A 57 -18.86 -10.78 -7.85
C VAL A 57 -18.03 -11.70 -6.96
N LEU A 58 -17.63 -11.18 -5.81
CA LEU A 58 -17.03 -12.00 -4.76
C LEU A 58 -18.15 -12.56 -3.91
N VAL A 59 -18.15 -13.86 -3.73
CA VAL A 59 -19.18 -14.60 -3.00
C VAL A 59 -18.50 -15.52 -2.01
N GLU A 60 -18.88 -15.45 -0.74
CA GLU A 60 -18.52 -16.43 0.27
C GLU A 60 -19.50 -17.62 0.16
N LEU A 61 -18.99 -18.81 -0.07
CA LEU A 61 -19.78 -20.03 -0.16
C LEU A 61 -19.79 -20.77 1.18
N ALA A 62 -20.87 -21.49 1.44
CA ALA A 62 -20.89 -22.43 2.55
C ALA A 62 -19.81 -23.51 2.36
N ALA A 63 -19.22 -23.99 3.46
CA ALA A 63 -18.08 -24.91 3.43
C ALA A 63 -18.36 -26.26 2.71
N ASP A 64 -19.61 -26.59 2.49
CA ASP A 64 -20.08 -27.81 1.84
C ASP A 64 -20.63 -27.58 0.41
N ALA A 65 -20.51 -26.35 -0.11
CA ALA A 65 -21.15 -25.97 -1.38
C ALA A 65 -20.55 -26.65 -2.64
N GLY A 66 -19.42 -27.33 -2.56
CA GLY A 66 -18.73 -27.94 -3.71
C GLY A 66 -18.30 -26.90 -4.77
N GLU A 67 -18.24 -27.30 -6.04
CA GLU A 67 -18.03 -26.38 -7.18
C GLU A 67 -19.41 -26.01 -7.78
N PRO A 68 -20.01 -24.88 -7.40
CA PRO A 68 -21.32 -24.52 -7.87
C PRO A 68 -21.30 -24.00 -9.31
N GLU A 69 -22.32 -24.34 -10.09
CA GLU A 69 -22.58 -23.61 -11.33
C GLU A 69 -23.05 -22.19 -11.00
N ALA A 70 -22.57 -21.20 -11.76
CA ALA A 70 -22.97 -19.83 -11.59
C ALA A 70 -23.32 -19.17 -12.93
N TRP A 71 -24.24 -18.20 -12.89
CA TRP A 71 -24.60 -17.37 -14.04
C TRP A 71 -25.16 -16.01 -13.62
N ILE A 72 -25.10 -15.09 -14.56
CA ILE A 72 -25.63 -13.75 -14.42
C ILE A 72 -26.76 -13.55 -15.42
N GLU A 73 -27.87 -13.05 -14.95
CA GLU A 73 -29.05 -12.73 -15.75
C GLU A 73 -29.25 -11.21 -15.84
N VAL A 74 -29.33 -10.69 -17.07
CA VAL A 74 -29.59 -9.28 -17.35
C VAL A 74 -30.82 -9.17 -18.24
N GLY A 75 -31.94 -8.76 -17.67
CA GLY A 75 -33.24 -8.81 -18.36
C GLY A 75 -33.60 -10.26 -18.73
N ALA A 76 -33.67 -10.56 -20.03
CA ALA A 76 -33.97 -11.91 -20.53
C ALA A 76 -32.70 -12.70 -20.94
N GLU A 77 -31.54 -12.08 -20.87
CA GLU A 77 -30.28 -12.71 -21.26
C GLU A 77 -29.65 -13.41 -20.03
N ARG A 78 -29.23 -14.67 -20.24
CA ARG A 78 -28.53 -15.46 -19.24
C ARG A 78 -27.12 -15.77 -19.74
N VAL A 79 -26.11 -15.36 -18.97
CA VAL A 79 -24.71 -15.54 -19.29
C VAL A 79 -24.06 -16.45 -18.24
N ALA A 80 -23.48 -17.56 -18.69
CA ALA A 80 -22.73 -18.45 -17.80
C ALA A 80 -21.55 -17.69 -17.17
N ALA A 81 -21.41 -17.85 -15.87
CA ALA A 81 -20.32 -17.24 -15.11
C ALA A 81 -19.26 -18.29 -14.77
N ARG A 82 -18.03 -17.86 -14.75
CA ARG A 82 -16.90 -18.64 -14.26
C ARG A 82 -16.79 -18.48 -12.75
N VAL A 83 -16.57 -19.57 -12.04
CA VAL A 83 -16.32 -19.59 -10.61
C VAL A 83 -14.87 -20.03 -10.37
N GLU A 84 -14.13 -19.28 -9.59
CA GLU A 84 -12.76 -19.61 -9.21
C GLU A 84 -12.47 -19.13 -7.78
N ALA A 85 -11.52 -19.76 -7.08
CA ALA A 85 -11.09 -19.32 -5.76
C ALA A 85 -10.56 -17.88 -5.84
N ALA A 86 -11.00 -17.00 -4.95
CA ALA A 86 -10.56 -15.61 -4.94
C ALA A 86 -9.13 -15.44 -4.42
N GLY A 87 -8.55 -16.46 -3.77
CA GLY A 87 -7.17 -16.45 -3.27
C GLY A 87 -6.92 -15.39 -2.18
N VAL A 88 -7.95 -15.07 -1.39
CA VAL A 88 -7.84 -14.08 -0.32
C VAL A 88 -7.05 -14.67 0.85
N THR A 89 -5.83 -14.17 1.08
CA THR A 89 -4.95 -14.63 2.17
C THR A 89 -4.84 -13.63 3.32
N SER A 90 -5.06 -12.35 3.04
CA SER A 90 -4.99 -11.25 4.00
C SER A 90 -6.08 -10.22 3.72
N GLY A 91 -6.34 -9.35 4.69
CA GLY A 91 -7.40 -8.36 4.58
C GLY A 91 -7.21 -7.18 5.52
N LEU A 92 -8.35 -6.64 5.96
CA LEU A 92 -8.45 -5.59 6.95
C LEU A 92 -9.16 -6.15 8.18
N THR A 93 -8.53 -6.01 9.35
CA THR A 93 -9.13 -6.36 10.63
C THR A 93 -9.29 -5.11 11.49
N ALA A 94 -10.51 -4.76 11.85
CA ALA A 94 -10.79 -3.79 12.89
C ALA A 94 -10.89 -4.51 14.24
N LEU A 95 -9.94 -4.27 15.12
CA LEU A 95 -9.91 -4.84 16.45
C LEU A 95 -10.59 -3.88 17.42
N VAL A 96 -11.65 -4.31 18.05
CA VAL A 96 -12.44 -3.49 18.98
C VAL A 96 -12.24 -4.00 20.40
N ILE A 97 -11.59 -3.21 21.23
CA ILE A 97 -11.35 -3.55 22.63
C ILE A 97 -12.47 -2.98 23.48
N VAL A 98 -13.15 -3.83 24.21
CA VAL A 98 -14.11 -3.47 25.24
C VAL A 98 -13.39 -3.48 26.60
N PRO A 99 -13.09 -2.30 27.20
CA PRO A 99 -12.42 -2.25 28.50
C PRO A 99 -13.27 -2.91 29.58
N ALA A 100 -12.64 -3.54 30.58
CA ALA A 100 -13.32 -4.09 31.74
C ALA A 100 -13.00 -3.26 32.99
N ALA A 101 -13.97 -3.16 33.91
CA ALA A 101 -13.77 -2.49 35.20
C ALA A 101 -12.86 -3.28 36.14
N ASP A 102 -12.88 -4.64 36.05
CA ASP A 102 -11.98 -5.50 36.79
C ASP A 102 -10.60 -5.54 36.12
N ASN A 103 -9.56 -5.17 36.86
CA ASN A 103 -8.19 -5.08 36.33
C ASN A 103 -7.65 -6.42 35.80
N LYS A 104 -8.07 -7.55 36.35
CA LYS A 104 -7.62 -8.86 35.90
C LYS A 104 -8.26 -9.22 34.56
N GLU A 105 -9.57 -9.05 34.49
CA GLU A 105 -10.33 -9.27 33.27
C GLU A 105 -9.85 -8.33 32.16
N HIS A 106 -9.62 -7.06 32.49
CA HIS A 106 -9.07 -6.10 31.55
C HIS A 106 -7.71 -6.54 31.00
N ALA A 107 -6.79 -6.97 31.86
CA ALA A 107 -5.48 -7.49 31.44
C ALA A 107 -5.60 -8.75 30.57
N GLU A 108 -6.59 -9.64 30.84
CA GLU A 108 -6.85 -10.80 30.00
C GLU A 108 -7.37 -10.43 28.61
N ARG A 109 -8.22 -9.41 28.50
CA ARG A 109 -8.69 -8.85 27.21
C ARG A 109 -7.54 -8.24 26.40
N LEU A 110 -6.69 -7.43 27.02
CA LEU A 110 -5.53 -6.86 26.34
C LEU A 110 -4.54 -7.96 25.88
N ALA A 111 -4.31 -8.97 26.71
CA ALA A 111 -3.46 -10.10 26.32
C ALA A 111 -4.06 -10.91 25.16
N ALA A 112 -5.39 -11.03 25.08
CA ALA A 112 -6.05 -11.67 23.95
C ALA A 112 -5.88 -10.86 22.66
N ALA A 113 -6.01 -9.53 22.74
CA ALA A 113 -5.78 -8.62 21.60
C ALA A 113 -4.34 -8.70 21.09
N ASP A 114 -3.35 -8.69 21.99
CA ASP A 114 -1.93 -8.81 21.63
C ASP A 114 -1.61 -10.17 21.01
N ALA A 115 -2.12 -11.27 21.58
CA ALA A 115 -1.97 -12.61 21.02
C ALA A 115 -2.59 -12.73 19.62
N LEU A 116 -3.69 -12.03 19.36
CA LEU A 116 -4.30 -11.98 18.04
C LEU A 116 -3.40 -11.26 17.04
N LEU A 117 -2.82 -10.13 17.42
CA LEU A 117 -1.86 -9.41 16.55
C LEU A 117 -0.68 -10.31 16.15
N ASP A 118 -0.21 -11.18 17.03
CA ASP A 118 0.85 -12.14 16.73
C ASP A 118 0.42 -13.23 15.75
N ALA A 119 -0.85 -13.63 15.82
CA ALA A 119 -1.37 -14.76 15.06
C ALA A 119 -1.91 -14.42 13.67
N LEU A 120 -2.23 -13.14 13.42
CA LEU A 120 -2.71 -12.69 12.12
C LEU A 120 -1.59 -12.73 11.05
N PRO A 121 -1.92 -12.96 9.75
CA PRO A 121 -0.95 -12.87 8.65
C PRO A 121 -0.17 -11.55 8.65
N VAL A 122 1.10 -11.57 8.22
CA VAL A 122 1.97 -10.37 8.25
C VAL A 122 1.41 -9.25 7.37
N GLU A 123 0.74 -9.61 6.28
CA GLU A 123 0.12 -8.67 5.33
C GLU A 123 -1.25 -8.16 5.79
N GLU A 124 -1.77 -8.69 6.89
CA GLU A 124 -3.04 -8.23 7.46
C GLU A 124 -2.91 -6.84 8.02
N ARG A 125 -3.76 -5.92 7.58
CA ARG A 125 -3.83 -4.57 8.14
C ARG A 125 -4.79 -4.55 9.31
N VAL A 126 -4.37 -3.92 10.39
CA VAL A 126 -5.15 -3.86 11.62
C VAL A 126 -5.36 -2.41 12.03
N ALA A 127 -6.61 -2.05 12.29
CA ALA A 127 -6.98 -0.83 13.00
C ALA A 127 -7.49 -1.21 14.39
N VAL A 128 -7.20 -0.42 15.40
CA VAL A 128 -7.62 -0.72 16.78
C VAL A 128 -8.55 0.37 17.30
N PHE A 129 -9.72 -0.06 17.74
CA PHE A 129 -10.73 0.78 18.39
C PHE A 129 -10.89 0.40 19.85
N VAL A 130 -11.31 1.34 20.66
CA VAL A 130 -11.70 1.11 22.04
C VAL A 130 -13.11 1.63 22.25
N THR A 131 -13.95 0.89 22.96
CA THR A 131 -15.30 1.35 23.30
C THR A 131 -15.24 2.31 24.50
N ARG A 132 -15.79 3.53 24.30
CA ARG A 132 -15.98 4.55 25.34
C ARG A 132 -17.41 5.07 25.26
N ASP A 133 -17.64 6.38 25.33
CA ASP A 133 -18.94 6.99 25.02
C ASP A 133 -19.32 6.86 23.54
N GLU A 134 -18.29 6.76 22.69
CA GLU A 134 -18.32 6.47 21.27
C GLU A 134 -17.10 5.59 20.92
N PRO A 135 -17.09 4.86 19.80
CA PRO A 135 -15.90 4.15 19.36
C PRO A 135 -14.75 5.14 19.14
N VAL A 136 -13.60 4.86 19.72
CA VAL A 136 -12.40 5.70 19.56
C VAL A 136 -11.33 4.90 18.85
N LEU A 137 -10.92 5.36 17.68
CA LEU A 137 -9.75 4.81 16.98
C LEU A 137 -8.50 5.16 17.78
N ILE A 138 -7.76 4.16 18.24
CA ILE A 138 -6.54 4.34 19.04
C ILE A 138 -5.28 3.91 18.28
N ALA A 139 -5.42 3.05 17.28
CA ALA A 139 -4.35 2.75 16.33
C ALA A 139 -4.93 2.66 14.92
N GLU A 140 -4.32 3.38 14.01
CA GLU A 140 -4.75 3.48 12.63
C GLU A 140 -4.45 2.21 11.84
N LEU A 141 -5.14 2.05 10.71
CA LEU A 141 -5.03 0.88 9.85
C LEU A 141 -3.61 0.71 9.30
N SER A 142 -2.86 -0.25 9.82
CA SER A 142 -1.47 -0.52 9.44
C SER A 142 -1.17 -2.03 9.44
N ALA A 143 -0.21 -2.43 8.63
CA ALA A 143 0.43 -3.73 8.75
C ALA A 143 1.51 -3.74 9.87
N ASP A 144 2.04 -2.57 10.24
CA ASP A 144 2.90 -2.43 11.41
C ASP A 144 2.08 -2.53 12.70
N ARG A 145 2.42 -3.53 13.50
CA ARG A 145 1.69 -3.87 14.72
C ARG A 145 2.31 -3.31 15.99
N THR A 146 3.48 -2.68 15.87
CA THR A 146 4.20 -2.14 17.03
C THR A 146 3.38 -1.04 17.68
N HIS A 147 2.93 -0.09 16.89
CA HIS A 147 2.07 1.00 17.38
C HIS A 147 0.74 0.49 17.93
N ALA A 148 0.10 -0.45 17.23
CA ALA A 148 -1.14 -1.08 17.72
C ALA A 148 -0.96 -1.71 19.11
N ARG A 149 0.15 -2.41 19.35
CA ARG A 149 0.47 -3.00 20.66
C ARG A 149 0.67 -1.95 21.74
N GLU A 150 1.38 -0.89 21.43
CA GLU A 150 1.61 0.20 22.39
C GLU A 150 0.29 0.85 22.80
N GLN A 151 -0.57 1.13 21.83
CA GLN A 151 -1.88 1.71 22.09
C GLN A 151 -2.78 0.75 22.88
N ILE A 152 -2.79 -0.53 22.55
CA ILE A 152 -3.51 -1.56 23.31
C ILE A 152 -3.04 -1.62 24.77
N ALA A 153 -1.73 -1.63 24.99
CA ALA A 153 -1.15 -1.66 26.33
C ALA A 153 -1.48 -0.41 27.17
N ALA A 154 -1.76 0.70 26.52
CA ALA A 154 -2.12 1.97 27.16
C ALA A 154 -3.63 2.11 27.45
N VAL A 155 -4.49 1.18 27.01
CA VAL A 155 -5.93 1.24 27.26
C VAL A 155 -6.20 1.13 28.77
N PRO A 156 -6.85 2.11 29.42
CA PRO A 156 -7.12 2.05 30.84
C PRO A 156 -8.27 1.10 31.15
N ALA A 157 -8.22 0.48 32.35
CA ALA A 157 -9.35 -0.26 32.89
C ALA A 157 -10.47 0.74 33.24
N GLU A 158 -11.50 0.81 32.42
CA GLU A 158 -12.69 1.66 32.62
C GLU A 158 -13.93 0.78 32.63
N GLY A 159 -15.04 1.28 33.19
CA GLY A 159 -16.27 0.51 33.33
C GLY A 159 -16.88 0.07 32.01
N ASP A 160 -17.51 -1.09 32.03
CA ASP A 160 -18.12 -1.79 30.95
C ASP A 160 -19.04 -0.91 30.08
N ARG A 161 -18.66 -0.73 28.83
CA ARG A 161 -19.57 -0.23 27.79
C ARG A 161 -19.53 -1.20 26.62
N SER A 162 -20.66 -1.85 26.41
CA SER A 162 -20.82 -2.84 25.33
C SER A 162 -20.57 -2.27 23.95
N ALA A 163 -19.81 -2.96 23.12
CA ALA A 163 -19.63 -2.63 21.71
C ALA A 163 -20.96 -2.68 20.94
N GLY A 164 -21.93 -3.47 21.39
CA GLY A 164 -23.22 -3.64 20.72
C GLY A 164 -23.98 -2.35 20.48
N SER A 165 -23.81 -1.32 21.33
CA SER A 165 -24.46 -0.02 21.16
C SER A 165 -23.84 0.85 20.05
N PHE A 166 -22.62 0.54 19.61
CA PHE A 166 -21.86 1.33 18.63
C PHE A 166 -21.56 0.58 17.33
N MET A 167 -21.98 -0.67 17.22
CA MET A 167 -21.63 -1.51 16.08
C MET A 167 -22.09 -0.94 14.73
N ALA A 168 -23.19 -0.19 14.71
CA ALA A 168 -23.65 0.46 13.48
C ALA A 168 -22.71 1.58 13.04
N ASP A 169 -22.30 2.44 13.99
CA ASP A 169 -21.38 3.56 13.73
C ASP A 169 -20.00 3.02 13.37
N LEU A 170 -19.50 2.04 14.13
CA LEU A 170 -18.21 1.40 13.88
C LEU A 170 -18.14 0.72 12.50
N ARG A 171 -19.21 0.08 12.06
CA ARG A 171 -19.29 -0.49 10.71
C ARG A 171 -19.26 0.59 9.64
N GLY A 172 -19.90 1.74 9.91
CA GLY A 172 -19.76 2.94 9.10
C GLY A 172 -18.31 3.39 8.99
N ASP A 173 -17.63 3.55 10.13
CA ASP A 173 -16.23 3.95 10.20
C ASP A 173 -15.30 2.96 9.49
N VAL A 174 -15.50 1.66 9.67
CA VAL A 174 -14.75 0.61 8.95
C VAL A 174 -15.07 0.61 7.46
N ALA A 175 -16.30 0.93 7.06
CA ALA A 175 -16.67 1.08 5.66
C ALA A 175 -16.05 2.34 5.04
N ASP A 176 -15.89 3.41 5.81
CA ASP A 176 -15.24 4.65 5.36
C ASP A 176 -13.72 4.48 5.24
N LEU A 177 -13.09 3.75 6.15
CA LEU A 177 -11.70 3.28 5.98
C LEU A 177 -11.53 2.56 4.64
N GLU A 178 -12.57 1.94 4.14
CA GLU A 178 -12.59 1.19 2.90
C GLU A 178 -12.80 1.99 1.63
N SER A 179 -13.45 3.16 1.69
CA SER A 179 -13.50 4.03 0.50
C SER A 179 -12.08 4.36 0.01
N THR A 180 -11.12 4.24 0.92
CA THR A 180 -9.68 4.44 0.71
C THR A 180 -8.95 3.12 0.41
N TYR A 181 -9.42 1.97 0.97
CA TYR A 181 -8.75 0.65 0.84
C TYR A 181 -9.67 -0.38 0.19
N THR A 182 -9.15 -1.10 -0.79
CA THR A 182 -9.89 -2.10 -1.57
C THR A 182 -9.59 -3.54 -1.12
N SER A 183 -9.42 -3.77 0.19
CA SER A 183 -9.18 -5.13 0.69
C SER A 183 -10.38 -6.05 0.46
N LEU A 184 -10.11 -7.31 0.10
CA LEU A 184 -11.14 -8.30 -0.22
C LEU A 184 -11.71 -9.00 1.03
N GLY A 185 -10.99 -8.97 2.16
CA GLY A 185 -11.44 -9.57 3.42
C GLY A 185 -11.51 -8.50 4.49
N ARG A 186 -12.65 -8.40 5.18
CA ARG A 186 -12.88 -7.44 6.26
C ARG A 186 -13.47 -8.14 7.44
N THR A 187 -12.89 -7.90 8.58
CA THR A 187 -13.33 -8.52 9.81
C THR A 187 -13.33 -7.50 10.93
N ILE A 188 -14.41 -7.38 11.68
CA ILE A 188 -14.42 -6.71 12.97
C ILE A 188 -14.29 -7.79 14.03
N ILE A 189 -13.31 -7.65 14.91
CA ILE A 189 -13.10 -8.57 16.03
C ILE A 189 -13.36 -7.82 17.33
N VAL A 190 -14.40 -8.20 18.03
CA VAL A 190 -14.76 -7.63 19.34
C VAL A 190 -14.06 -8.44 20.43
N VAL A 191 -13.21 -7.78 21.21
CA VAL A 191 -12.46 -8.39 22.30
C VAL A 191 -13.15 -8.12 23.62
N GLY A 192 -13.58 -9.18 24.29
CA GLY A 192 -14.12 -9.14 25.63
C GLY A 192 -15.64 -9.23 25.76
N GLU A 193 -16.38 -9.30 24.67
CA GLU A 193 -17.82 -9.59 24.70
C GLU A 193 -18.27 -10.37 23.46
N GLU A 194 -19.46 -10.99 23.53
CA GLU A 194 -20.08 -11.59 22.35
C GLU A 194 -20.58 -10.48 21.41
N ALA A 195 -20.15 -10.55 20.17
CA ALA A 195 -20.59 -9.62 19.15
C ALA A 195 -22.07 -9.86 18.83
N ALA A 196 -22.90 -8.85 18.99
CA ALA A 196 -24.31 -8.95 18.60
C ALA A 196 -24.42 -9.02 17.08
N GLU A 197 -25.01 -10.08 16.56
CA GLU A 197 -25.44 -10.16 15.16
C GLU A 197 -26.54 -9.12 14.90
N THR A 198 -26.18 -8.00 14.33
CA THR A 198 -27.16 -7.04 13.82
C THR A 198 -27.16 -7.06 12.30
N THR A 199 -28.19 -7.68 11.74
CA THR A 199 -28.37 -7.89 10.30
C THR A 199 -29.05 -6.72 9.57
N ALA A 200 -29.24 -5.58 10.18
CA ALA A 200 -30.03 -4.49 9.58
C ALA A 200 -29.15 -3.38 8.98
N GLY A 201 -29.22 -3.22 7.67
CA GLY A 201 -29.07 -1.92 7.01
C GLY A 201 -27.69 -1.49 6.55
N ILE A 202 -26.73 -2.39 6.31
CA ILE A 202 -25.41 -2.01 5.84
C ILE A 202 -25.14 -2.52 4.43
N GLN A 203 -24.85 -1.60 3.51
CA GLN A 203 -24.63 -1.87 2.09
C GLN A 203 -23.37 -2.71 1.76
N ARG A 204 -22.57 -3.11 2.79
CA ARG A 204 -21.35 -3.90 2.58
C ARG A 204 -21.17 -4.85 3.76
N PRO A 205 -21.08 -6.17 3.54
CA PRO A 205 -20.91 -7.11 4.61
C PRO A 205 -19.53 -6.97 5.25
N VAL A 206 -19.52 -6.56 6.51
CA VAL A 206 -18.34 -6.60 7.37
C VAL A 206 -18.60 -7.73 8.36
N GLU A 207 -17.75 -8.74 8.31
CA GLU A 207 -17.83 -9.85 9.24
C GLU A 207 -17.52 -9.39 10.66
N THR A 208 -18.27 -9.86 11.64
CA THR A 208 -18.03 -9.56 13.05
C THR A 208 -17.81 -10.86 13.83
N LEU A 209 -16.66 -10.97 14.48
CA LEU A 209 -16.25 -12.11 15.28
C LEU A 209 -16.00 -11.68 16.73
N SER A 210 -16.05 -12.63 17.66
CA SER A 210 -15.81 -12.39 19.08
C SER A 210 -14.52 -13.06 19.54
N LEU A 211 -13.72 -12.37 20.32
CA LEU A 211 -12.53 -12.89 20.98
C LEU A 211 -12.69 -12.72 22.50
N LEU A 212 -12.98 -13.80 23.20
CA LEU A 212 -13.24 -13.77 24.64
C LEU A 212 -11.99 -14.03 25.49
N ALA A 213 -11.07 -14.84 24.98
CA ALA A 213 -9.82 -15.15 25.69
C ALA A 213 -8.67 -15.42 24.70
N SER A 214 -7.43 -15.24 25.16
CA SER A 214 -6.24 -15.52 24.35
C SER A 214 -6.12 -16.98 23.87
N GLY A 215 -6.74 -17.91 24.59
CA GLY A 215 -6.82 -19.32 24.18
C GLY A 215 -7.68 -19.56 22.93
N ASP A 216 -8.56 -18.63 22.58
CA ASP A 216 -9.49 -18.74 21.45
C ASP A 216 -8.85 -18.23 20.14
N VAL A 217 -7.72 -17.52 20.22
CA VAL A 217 -7.03 -16.92 19.06
C VAL A 217 -6.74 -17.92 17.93
N PRO A 218 -6.18 -19.13 18.18
CA PRO A 218 -5.92 -20.08 17.10
C PRO A 218 -7.18 -20.54 16.37
N ALA A 219 -8.29 -20.71 17.09
CA ALA A 219 -9.57 -21.09 16.52
C ALA A 219 -10.14 -19.94 15.66
N LEU A 220 -10.09 -18.72 16.18
CA LEU A 220 -10.54 -17.51 15.49
C LEU A 220 -9.77 -17.27 14.18
N VAL A 221 -8.44 -17.32 14.23
CA VAL A 221 -7.60 -17.15 13.02
C VAL A 221 -7.85 -18.27 12.01
N SER A 222 -8.07 -19.50 12.47
CA SER A 222 -8.44 -20.62 11.61
C SER A 222 -9.81 -20.40 10.96
N GLU A 223 -10.78 -19.87 11.70
CA GLU A 223 -12.11 -19.51 11.17
C GLU A 223 -12.01 -18.42 10.11
N MET A 224 -11.28 -17.33 10.39
CA MET A 224 -11.03 -16.27 9.42
C MET A 224 -10.38 -16.79 8.13
N ALA A 225 -9.37 -17.63 8.27
CA ALA A 225 -8.70 -18.25 7.13
C ALA A 225 -9.64 -19.16 6.31
N ALA A 226 -10.46 -19.96 6.98
CA ALA A 226 -11.45 -20.82 6.35
C ALA A 226 -12.51 -20.02 5.58
N ARG A 227 -13.04 -18.94 6.18
CA ARG A 227 -14.02 -18.07 5.53
C ARG A 227 -13.40 -17.33 4.32
N ARG A 228 -12.18 -16.82 4.44
CA ARG A 228 -11.47 -16.21 3.30
C ARG A 228 -11.19 -17.20 2.18
N ALA A 229 -10.86 -18.45 2.52
CA ALA A 229 -10.69 -19.53 1.54
C ALA A 229 -12.00 -19.91 0.84
N ALA A 230 -13.15 -19.70 1.50
CA ALA A 230 -14.47 -19.94 0.94
C ALA A 230 -14.94 -18.81 -0.01
N ILE A 231 -14.22 -17.69 -0.09
CA ILE A 231 -14.52 -16.61 -1.03
C ILE A 231 -14.14 -17.05 -2.43
N VAL A 232 -15.15 -17.13 -3.29
CA VAL A 232 -14.99 -17.39 -4.71
C VAL A 232 -15.24 -16.13 -5.51
N ARG A 233 -14.64 -16.08 -6.68
CA ARG A 233 -14.82 -15.05 -7.68
C ARG A 233 -15.73 -15.58 -8.77
N VAL A 234 -16.86 -14.90 -8.97
CA VAL A 234 -17.84 -15.24 -10.01
C VAL A 234 -17.78 -14.16 -11.07
N GLY A 235 -17.25 -14.47 -12.25
CA GLY A 235 -17.04 -13.51 -13.33
C GLY A 235 -17.87 -13.85 -14.58
N ALA A 236 -18.51 -12.86 -15.17
CA ALA A 236 -19.23 -13.00 -16.44
C ALA A 236 -19.22 -11.70 -17.25
N CYS A 237 -19.49 -11.80 -18.52
CA CYS A 237 -19.53 -10.70 -19.49
C CYS A 237 -20.96 -10.47 -20.04
N PRO A 238 -21.91 -10.00 -19.22
CA PRO A 238 -23.29 -9.79 -19.64
C PRO A 238 -23.51 -8.48 -20.41
N GLY A 239 -22.50 -7.65 -20.61
CA GLY A 239 -22.64 -6.34 -21.27
C GLY A 239 -23.40 -5.32 -20.43
N LEU A 240 -23.21 -5.32 -19.11
CA LEU A 240 -23.86 -4.39 -18.19
C LEU A 240 -23.52 -2.92 -18.49
N ARG A 241 -24.46 -2.03 -18.15
CA ARG A 241 -24.25 -0.58 -18.09
C ARG A 241 -24.11 -0.14 -16.64
N ASN A 242 -23.60 1.10 -16.43
CA ASN A 242 -23.52 1.69 -15.10
C ASN A 242 -24.84 1.59 -14.34
N GLY A 243 -24.79 1.08 -13.12
CA GLY A 243 -25.98 0.95 -12.26
C GLY A 243 -27.06 -0.02 -12.76
N GLN A 244 -26.86 -0.70 -13.89
CA GLN A 244 -27.85 -1.64 -14.42
C GLN A 244 -28.02 -2.84 -13.49
N ALA A 245 -29.24 -3.10 -13.06
CA ALA A 245 -29.54 -4.24 -12.22
C ALA A 245 -29.34 -5.57 -12.97
N PHE A 246 -28.80 -6.56 -12.28
CA PHE A 246 -28.64 -7.92 -12.74
C PHE A 246 -28.96 -8.92 -11.61
N THR A 247 -29.22 -10.16 -11.97
CA THR A 247 -29.40 -11.24 -11.02
C THR A 247 -28.20 -12.18 -11.10
N LEU A 248 -27.54 -12.38 -9.95
CA LEU A 248 -26.51 -13.41 -9.78
C LEU A 248 -27.17 -14.68 -9.26
N ARG A 249 -26.81 -15.82 -9.85
CA ARG A 249 -27.15 -17.15 -9.34
C ARG A 249 -25.87 -17.97 -9.13
N VAL A 250 -25.78 -18.62 -7.98
CA VAL A 250 -24.68 -19.53 -7.64
C VAL A 250 -25.30 -20.79 -7.02
N GLY A 251 -25.28 -21.89 -7.74
CA GLY A 251 -26.06 -23.06 -7.37
C GLY A 251 -27.56 -22.74 -7.30
N ASP A 252 -28.18 -23.03 -6.18
CA ASP A 252 -29.60 -22.74 -5.93
C ASP A 252 -29.83 -21.31 -5.38
N ALA A 253 -28.76 -20.57 -5.10
CA ALA A 253 -28.81 -19.25 -4.50
C ALA A 253 -28.99 -18.17 -5.57
N GLU A 254 -29.80 -17.12 -5.26
CA GLU A 254 -30.10 -16.00 -6.14
C GLU A 254 -30.00 -14.67 -5.42
N ALA A 255 -29.28 -13.70 -6.00
CA ALA A 255 -29.23 -12.32 -5.53
C ALA A 255 -29.48 -11.32 -6.67
N ARG A 256 -30.26 -10.28 -6.41
CA ARG A 256 -30.42 -9.16 -7.33
C ARG A 256 -29.45 -8.04 -6.92
N LEU A 257 -28.57 -7.67 -7.83
CA LEU A 257 -27.47 -6.75 -7.60
C LEU A 257 -27.52 -5.59 -8.60
N ALA A 258 -26.90 -4.47 -8.27
CA ALA A 258 -26.63 -3.39 -9.21
C ALA A 258 -25.24 -3.54 -9.81
N GLY A 259 -25.09 -3.21 -11.07
CA GLY A 259 -23.79 -3.10 -11.73
C GLY A 259 -22.97 -2.00 -11.04
N PRO A 260 -21.65 -2.22 -10.87
CA PRO A 260 -20.79 -1.22 -10.25
C PRO A 260 -20.72 0.06 -11.08
N GLU A 261 -20.48 1.18 -10.45
CA GLU A 261 -20.22 2.47 -11.09
C GLU A 261 -18.78 2.90 -10.81
N PRO A 262 -18.03 3.39 -11.80
CA PRO A 262 -18.33 3.40 -13.23
C PRO A 262 -18.05 2.07 -13.91
N MET A 263 -18.89 1.66 -14.85
CA MET A 263 -18.64 0.55 -15.77
C MET A 263 -18.09 1.10 -17.08
N GLU A 264 -16.97 0.58 -17.53
CA GLU A 264 -16.41 0.94 -18.84
C GLU A 264 -17.18 0.21 -19.95
N HIS A 265 -17.67 0.98 -20.91
CA HIS A 265 -18.30 0.42 -22.11
C HIS A 265 -17.24 -0.02 -23.12
N LEU A 266 -16.80 -1.28 -23.03
CA LEU A 266 -16.10 -1.94 -24.12
C LEU A 266 -16.97 -3.04 -24.73
N ALA A 267 -16.72 -3.33 -26.01
CA ALA A 267 -17.51 -4.33 -26.73
C ALA A 267 -17.44 -5.69 -26.03
N GLY A 268 -18.60 -6.31 -25.76
CA GLY A 268 -18.75 -7.58 -25.02
C GLY A 268 -17.95 -8.77 -25.55
N GLU A 269 -17.31 -8.64 -26.72
CA GLU A 269 -16.42 -9.63 -27.32
C GLU A 269 -15.05 -9.68 -26.61
N GLU A 270 -14.56 -8.56 -26.13
CA GLU A 270 -13.29 -8.46 -25.42
C GLU A 270 -13.38 -9.01 -23.99
N CYS A 271 -14.46 -8.71 -23.29
CA CYS A 271 -14.73 -9.34 -22.00
C CYS A 271 -14.81 -10.87 -22.13
N ARG A 272 -15.52 -11.38 -23.17
CA ARG A 272 -15.63 -12.84 -23.40
C ARG A 272 -14.30 -13.49 -23.70
N ARG A 273 -13.42 -12.80 -24.44
CA ARG A 273 -12.06 -13.30 -24.74
C ARG A 273 -11.22 -13.40 -23.48
N THR A 274 -11.26 -12.39 -22.63
CA THR A 274 -10.53 -12.33 -21.35
C THR A 274 -11.08 -13.38 -20.37
N ALA A 275 -12.39 -13.54 -20.28
CA ALA A 275 -13.02 -14.56 -19.44
C ALA A 275 -12.69 -15.99 -19.89
N ALA A 276 -12.51 -16.21 -21.21
CA ALA A 276 -12.14 -17.51 -21.78
C ALA A 276 -10.66 -17.86 -21.56
N ALA A 277 -9.79 -16.87 -21.45
CA ALA A 277 -8.35 -17.06 -21.26
C ALA A 277 -7.95 -17.54 -19.84
N GLY A 278 -8.86 -17.43 -18.89
CA GLY A 278 -8.58 -17.92 -17.54
C GLY A 278 -7.85 -16.93 -16.66
N ASP A 279 -7.70 -15.71 -17.11
CA ASP A 279 -6.94 -14.71 -16.37
C ASP A 279 -7.78 -14.12 -15.21
N ALA A 280 -7.20 -14.13 -14.02
CA ALA A 280 -7.64 -13.33 -12.91
C ALA A 280 -7.73 -11.88 -13.36
N PHE A 281 -8.76 -11.15 -12.92
CA PHE A 281 -9.10 -9.75 -13.18
C PHE A 281 -8.01 -8.98 -13.95
N PRO A 282 -8.20 -8.66 -15.24
CA PRO A 282 -7.17 -7.98 -16.00
C PRO A 282 -7.05 -6.55 -15.49
N PHE A 283 -6.10 -6.34 -14.59
CA PHE A 283 -5.56 -4.99 -14.44
C PHE A 283 -4.81 -4.69 -15.72
N PRO A 284 -4.83 -3.44 -16.18
CA PRO A 284 -4.19 -3.12 -17.43
C PRO A 284 -2.70 -3.46 -17.35
N ASP A 285 -2.26 -4.45 -18.11
CA ASP A 285 -0.83 -4.70 -18.32
C ASP A 285 -0.22 -3.70 -19.30
N GLU A 286 -1.08 -2.94 -19.98
CA GLU A 286 -0.71 -1.88 -20.90
C GLU A 286 -1.39 -0.56 -20.52
N ILE A 287 -0.62 0.52 -20.57
CA ILE A 287 -1.10 1.90 -20.45
C ILE A 287 -0.68 2.64 -21.71
N GLU A 288 -1.64 3.35 -22.32
CA GLU A 288 -1.34 4.17 -23.51
C GLU A 288 -1.61 5.64 -23.24
N LEU A 289 -0.63 6.49 -23.57
CA LEU A 289 -0.78 7.93 -23.63
C LEU A 289 -1.01 8.32 -25.10
N THR A 290 -2.13 8.99 -25.37
CA THR A 290 -2.44 9.45 -26.73
C THR A 290 -2.60 10.97 -26.75
N PHE A 291 -2.21 11.57 -27.87
CA PHE A 291 -2.17 13.01 -28.04
C PHE A 291 -2.88 13.46 -29.32
N THR A 292 -3.62 14.56 -29.24
CA THR A 292 -3.92 15.34 -30.44
C THR A 292 -2.64 15.97 -31.01
N ALA A 293 -2.65 16.41 -32.23
CA ALA A 293 -1.47 17.05 -32.85
C ALA A 293 -0.97 18.28 -32.05
N ALA A 294 -1.88 19.05 -31.44
CA ALA A 294 -1.51 20.21 -30.63
C ALA A 294 -0.88 19.80 -29.30
N GLU A 295 -1.46 18.79 -28.60
CA GLU A 295 -0.92 18.26 -27.36
C GLU A 295 0.44 17.58 -27.60
N ARG A 296 0.58 16.86 -28.70
CA ARG A 296 1.85 16.24 -29.10
C ARG A 296 2.96 17.27 -29.26
N ALA A 297 2.69 18.41 -29.87
CA ALA A 297 3.68 19.47 -30.02
C ALA A 297 4.14 20.04 -28.68
N ILE A 298 3.21 20.17 -27.71
CA ILE A 298 3.54 20.58 -26.34
C ILE A 298 4.37 19.50 -25.64
N PHE A 299 3.95 18.24 -25.73
CA PHE A 299 4.69 17.12 -25.16
C PHE A 299 6.13 17.06 -25.68
N ASP A 300 6.32 17.17 -27.01
CA ASP A 300 7.66 17.14 -27.64
C ASP A 300 8.51 18.33 -27.15
N GLU A 301 7.92 19.51 -26.98
CA GLU A 301 8.58 20.67 -26.38
C GLU A 301 9.02 20.41 -24.94
N ARG A 302 8.14 19.82 -24.09
CA ARG A 302 8.47 19.48 -22.70
C ARG A 302 9.59 18.44 -22.62
N VAL A 303 9.54 17.41 -23.46
CA VAL A 303 10.58 16.39 -23.54
C VAL A 303 11.92 16.99 -23.99
N ALA A 304 11.93 17.83 -25.04
CA ALA A 304 13.14 18.45 -25.52
C ALA A 304 13.74 19.46 -24.53
N GLY A 305 12.89 20.17 -23.79
CA GLY A 305 13.30 21.14 -22.77
C GLY A 305 13.54 20.52 -21.37
N LEU A 306 13.33 19.23 -21.17
CA LEU A 306 13.36 18.55 -19.86
C LEU A 306 12.49 19.28 -18.83
N SER A 307 11.32 19.78 -19.27
CA SER A 307 10.44 20.62 -18.47
C SER A 307 9.40 19.79 -17.71
N GLU A 308 9.28 20.02 -16.42
CA GLU A 308 8.25 19.44 -15.56
C GLU A 308 6.89 20.18 -15.64
N GLU A 309 6.77 21.20 -16.53
CA GLU A 309 5.49 21.85 -16.73
C GLU A 309 4.44 20.87 -17.29
N PRO A 310 3.19 20.96 -16.81
CA PRO A 310 2.14 20.02 -17.19
C PRO A 310 1.77 20.14 -18.69
N PHE A 311 1.27 19.02 -19.22
CA PHE A 311 0.68 18.90 -20.54
C PHE A 311 -0.58 18.04 -20.50
N ARG A 312 -1.45 18.20 -21.48
CA ARG A 312 -2.68 17.39 -21.63
C ARG A 312 -2.40 16.13 -22.43
N THR A 313 -3.09 15.06 -22.09
CA THR A 313 -3.04 13.77 -22.78
C THR A 313 -4.36 13.04 -22.57
N SER A 314 -4.57 11.96 -23.30
CA SER A 314 -5.58 10.96 -22.99
C SER A 314 -4.90 9.65 -22.58
N VAL A 315 -5.38 9.03 -21.50
CA VAL A 315 -4.81 7.81 -20.93
C VAL A 315 -5.78 6.67 -21.15
N ALA A 316 -5.37 5.64 -21.88
CA ALA A 316 -6.09 4.37 -21.94
C ALA A 316 -5.43 3.38 -20.99
N LEU A 317 -6.26 2.69 -20.20
CA LEU A 317 -5.84 1.68 -19.23
C LEU A 317 -6.24 0.31 -19.77
N GLY A 318 -5.31 -0.38 -20.41
CA GLY A 318 -5.60 -1.61 -21.15
C GLY A 318 -6.61 -1.36 -22.27
N ALA A 319 -7.58 -2.26 -22.42
CA ALA A 319 -8.65 -2.13 -23.39
C ALA A 319 -9.73 -1.10 -23.02
N GLY A 320 -9.55 -0.34 -21.94
CA GLY A 320 -10.46 0.71 -21.50
C GLY A 320 -10.52 1.90 -22.46
N GLY A 321 -11.61 2.66 -22.41
CA GLY A 321 -11.73 3.93 -23.15
C GLY A 321 -10.69 4.94 -22.67
N ALA A 322 -10.20 5.78 -23.58
CA ALA A 322 -9.26 6.84 -23.26
C ALA A 322 -9.91 7.89 -22.32
N LEU A 323 -9.22 8.25 -21.26
CA LEU A 323 -9.64 9.22 -20.26
C LEU A 323 -8.80 10.49 -20.40
N PRO A 324 -9.42 11.67 -20.38
CA PRO A 324 -8.65 12.90 -20.32
C PRO A 324 -7.77 12.95 -19.08
N ALA A 325 -6.56 13.42 -19.21
CA ALA A 325 -5.59 13.49 -18.14
C ALA A 325 -4.67 14.71 -18.30
N GLU A 326 -4.09 15.10 -17.18
CA GLU A 326 -2.93 15.98 -17.13
C GLU A 326 -1.72 15.15 -16.71
N ALA A 327 -0.60 15.35 -17.38
CA ALA A 327 0.65 14.71 -17.01
C ALA A 327 1.80 15.71 -17.05
N HIS A 328 2.87 15.40 -16.34
CA HIS A 328 4.13 16.14 -16.44
C HIS A 328 5.31 15.18 -16.32
N LEU A 329 6.46 15.56 -16.87
CA LEU A 329 7.71 14.85 -16.66
C LEU A 329 8.11 14.95 -15.19
N ARG A 330 8.81 13.93 -14.69
CA ARG A 330 9.28 13.92 -13.31
C ARG A 330 10.65 13.24 -13.18
N GLY A 331 11.28 13.49 -12.03
CA GLY A 331 12.57 12.95 -11.63
C GLY A 331 13.67 14.00 -11.67
N GLN A 332 14.79 13.74 -11.01
CA GLN A 332 15.99 14.58 -11.07
C GLN A 332 16.94 14.04 -12.15
N GLY A 333 17.69 13.00 -11.84
CA GLY A 333 18.59 12.33 -12.79
C GLY A 333 17.85 11.72 -13.97
N SER A 334 16.70 11.10 -13.73
CA SER A 334 15.91 10.42 -14.76
C SER A 334 15.23 11.33 -15.79
N LEU A 335 15.18 12.66 -15.59
CA LEU A 335 14.77 13.59 -16.64
C LEU A 335 15.68 13.52 -17.88
N SER A 336 16.97 13.21 -17.70
CA SER A 336 17.93 13.08 -18.80
C SER A 336 17.82 11.74 -19.55
N CYS A 337 17.14 10.74 -18.99
CA CYS A 337 16.96 9.44 -19.64
C CYS A 337 16.18 9.57 -20.95
N GLU A 338 16.38 8.63 -21.87
CA GLU A 338 15.64 8.57 -23.13
C GLU A 338 14.17 8.21 -22.85
N ARG A 339 13.91 7.19 -22.03
CA ARG A 339 12.59 6.85 -21.54
C ARG A 339 12.22 7.71 -20.34
N LYS A 340 11.14 8.48 -20.47
CA LYS A 340 10.76 9.50 -19.49
C LYS A 340 9.87 8.93 -18.38
N ASN A 341 10.00 9.47 -17.17
CA ASN A 341 9.07 9.24 -16.08
C ASN A 341 7.94 10.29 -16.14
N PHE A 342 6.73 9.86 -15.73
CA PHE A 342 5.55 10.74 -15.73
C PHE A 342 4.85 10.73 -14.38
N SER A 343 4.32 11.87 -13.97
CA SER A 343 3.23 11.97 -13.01
C SER A 343 1.94 12.20 -13.79
N VAL A 344 0.95 11.37 -13.54
CA VAL A 344 -0.33 11.38 -14.28
C VAL A 344 -1.47 11.67 -13.30
N THR A 345 -2.37 12.58 -13.71
CA THR A 345 -3.63 12.90 -13.00
C THR A 345 -4.78 12.72 -13.97
N LEU A 346 -5.67 11.76 -13.70
CA LEU A 346 -6.88 11.53 -14.49
C LEU A 346 -7.94 12.58 -14.16
N ASP A 347 -8.64 13.10 -15.16
CA ASP A 347 -9.72 14.05 -14.94
C ASP A 347 -10.93 13.36 -14.31
N GLY A 348 -11.24 13.74 -13.09
CA GLY A 348 -12.55 13.53 -12.45
C GLY A 348 -12.89 12.08 -12.05
N ALA A 349 -12.00 11.09 -12.22
CA ALA A 349 -12.35 9.73 -11.87
C ALA A 349 -11.18 8.91 -11.33
N ARG A 350 -11.35 8.37 -10.13
CA ARG A 350 -10.46 7.31 -9.61
C ARG A 350 -10.65 6.05 -10.45
N ARG A 351 -9.55 5.42 -10.83
CA ARG A 351 -9.53 4.15 -11.57
C ARG A 351 -8.77 3.10 -10.80
N ARG A 352 -9.24 1.88 -10.88
CA ARG A 352 -8.55 0.75 -10.28
C ARG A 352 -7.37 0.38 -11.17
N LEU A 353 -6.16 0.67 -10.68
CA LEU A 353 -4.90 0.34 -11.36
C LEU A 353 -4.31 -0.98 -10.87
N MET A 354 -4.67 -1.40 -9.66
CA MET A 354 -4.20 -2.63 -8.99
C MET A 354 -5.34 -3.20 -8.15
N PRO A 355 -5.25 -4.47 -7.70
CA PRO A 355 -6.32 -5.12 -6.93
C PRO A 355 -6.81 -4.30 -5.73
N ASP A 356 -5.90 -3.64 -5.06
CA ASP A 356 -6.09 -2.91 -3.81
C ASP A 356 -5.92 -1.39 -3.96
N LEU A 357 -5.77 -0.87 -5.18
CA LEU A 357 -5.60 0.56 -5.43
C LEU A 357 -6.54 1.09 -6.50
N ALA A 358 -7.43 1.99 -6.09
CA ALA A 358 -8.16 2.89 -6.98
C ALA A 358 -7.67 4.32 -6.77
N THR A 359 -7.12 4.95 -7.79
CA THR A 359 -6.59 6.31 -7.72
C THR A 359 -6.86 7.09 -8.99
N ASP A 360 -6.88 8.42 -8.88
CA ASP A 360 -6.88 9.36 -9.99
C ASP A 360 -5.46 9.88 -10.32
N ARG A 361 -4.47 9.56 -9.46
CA ARG A 361 -3.08 10.01 -9.63
C ARG A 361 -2.11 8.88 -9.39
N PHE A 362 -1.13 8.76 -10.28
CA PHE A 362 -0.09 7.73 -10.20
C PHE A 362 1.18 8.18 -10.94
N PHE A 363 2.25 7.48 -10.67
CA PHE A 363 3.48 7.63 -11.45
C PHE A 363 3.61 6.50 -12.47
N LEU A 364 4.23 6.85 -13.61
CA LEU A 364 4.77 5.91 -14.58
C LEU A 364 6.29 6.05 -14.54
N ILE A 365 6.98 5.06 -13.99
CA ILE A 365 8.43 5.07 -13.78
C ILE A 365 9.09 4.17 -14.81
N SER A 366 9.99 4.73 -15.59
CA SER A 366 10.72 4.03 -16.65
C SER A 366 11.82 3.11 -16.14
N MET A 367 12.23 3.29 -14.87
CA MET A 367 13.35 2.56 -14.26
C MET A 367 14.65 2.66 -15.09
N CYS A 368 14.92 3.81 -15.70
CA CYS A 368 16.05 3.95 -16.63
C CYS A 368 17.43 3.82 -15.96
N HIS A 369 17.53 4.02 -14.66
CA HIS A 369 18.75 3.77 -13.87
C HIS A 369 18.85 2.29 -13.44
N ASP A 370 17.73 1.66 -13.10
CA ASP A 370 17.65 0.20 -12.91
C ASP A 370 17.55 -0.51 -14.27
N THR A 371 18.65 -0.61 -14.99
CA THR A 371 18.70 -1.11 -16.37
C THR A 371 18.32 -2.58 -16.53
N ARG A 372 18.00 -3.28 -15.44
CA ARG A 372 17.46 -4.65 -15.43
C ARG A 372 16.02 -4.71 -14.93
N TYR A 373 15.44 -3.55 -14.54
CA TYR A 373 14.01 -3.38 -14.23
C TYR A 373 13.50 -4.20 -13.04
N PHE A 374 14.36 -4.61 -12.12
CA PHE A 374 13.94 -5.39 -10.96
C PHE A 374 14.49 -4.89 -9.62
N GLY A 375 15.61 -4.17 -9.61
CA GLY A 375 16.30 -3.74 -8.40
C GLY A 375 15.41 -2.87 -7.52
N GLN A 376 14.80 -1.84 -8.08
CA GLN A 376 13.84 -0.97 -7.41
C GLN A 376 12.68 -1.78 -6.81
N VAL A 377 12.01 -2.61 -7.63
CA VAL A 377 10.85 -3.39 -7.16
C VAL A 377 11.24 -4.39 -6.08
N PHE A 378 12.41 -4.98 -6.18
CA PHE A 378 12.93 -5.91 -5.19
C PHE A 378 13.22 -5.20 -3.86
N GLY A 379 13.96 -4.09 -3.88
CA GLY A 379 14.29 -3.31 -2.69
C GLY A 379 13.04 -2.73 -2.02
N ASP A 380 12.12 -2.17 -2.81
CA ASP A 380 10.85 -1.63 -2.30
C ASP A 380 9.97 -2.71 -1.66
N ARG A 381 9.96 -3.95 -2.20
CA ARG A 381 9.28 -5.10 -1.56
C ARG A 381 9.94 -5.53 -0.25
N LEU A 382 11.26 -5.42 -0.15
CA LEU A 382 11.95 -5.67 1.12
C LEU A 382 11.60 -4.59 2.13
N LEU A 383 11.57 -3.31 1.75
CA LEU A 383 11.08 -2.23 2.61
C LEU A 383 9.62 -2.48 3.06
N ALA A 384 8.76 -2.87 2.12
CA ALA A 384 7.36 -3.19 2.42
C ALA A 384 7.21 -4.32 3.43
N ALA A 385 8.09 -5.34 3.38
CA ALA A 385 8.10 -6.44 4.34
C ALA A 385 8.39 -6.00 5.79
N PHE A 386 9.02 -4.84 5.96
CA PHE A 386 9.25 -4.22 7.27
C PHE A 386 8.30 -3.05 7.56
N GLY A 387 7.24 -2.88 6.76
CA GLY A 387 6.29 -1.78 6.91
C GLY A 387 6.86 -0.39 6.56
N LEU A 388 7.97 -0.34 5.83
CA LEU A 388 8.70 0.88 5.49
C LEU A 388 8.40 1.40 4.08
N PHE A 389 7.50 0.75 3.34
CA PHE A 389 7.11 1.13 1.99
C PHE A 389 5.62 0.87 1.73
N PRO A 390 4.73 1.82 2.02
CA PRO A 390 3.31 1.66 1.78
C PRO A 390 2.86 1.78 0.31
N PRO A 391 3.58 2.44 -0.63
CA PRO A 391 3.07 2.57 -1.99
C PRO A 391 2.83 1.24 -2.70
N ARG A 392 1.75 1.20 -3.48
CA ARG A 392 1.44 0.05 -4.35
C ARG A 392 2.10 0.24 -5.71
N MET A 393 2.62 -0.84 -6.28
CA MET A 393 3.29 -0.82 -7.58
C MET A 393 3.01 -2.07 -8.40
N ARG A 394 3.09 -1.93 -9.71
CA ARG A 394 3.08 -3.06 -10.65
C ARG A 394 3.77 -2.71 -11.96
N TYR A 395 4.26 -3.72 -12.64
CA TYR A 395 4.74 -3.59 -14.01
C TYR A 395 3.62 -3.44 -15.01
N VAL A 396 3.84 -2.58 -16.01
CA VAL A 396 3.00 -2.39 -17.20
C VAL A 396 3.88 -2.16 -18.42
N VAL A 397 3.31 -2.35 -19.60
CA VAL A 397 3.89 -1.81 -20.85
C VAL A 397 3.33 -0.42 -21.06
N LEU A 398 4.17 0.55 -21.33
CA LEU A 398 3.72 1.89 -21.73
C LEU A 398 3.74 2.03 -23.25
N ARG A 399 2.66 2.54 -23.84
CA ARG A 399 2.63 3.02 -25.22
C ARG A 399 2.43 4.53 -25.26
N ILE A 400 3.04 5.16 -26.25
CA ILE A 400 2.83 6.59 -26.56
C ILE A 400 2.47 6.69 -28.04
N ASP A 401 1.22 7.11 -28.34
CA ASP A 401 0.65 7.12 -29.70
C ASP A 401 0.88 5.79 -30.44
N GLY A 402 0.63 4.67 -29.77
CA GLY A 402 0.79 3.32 -30.30
C GLY A 402 2.23 2.78 -30.31
N VAL A 403 3.23 3.60 -30.01
CA VAL A 403 4.65 3.19 -29.99
C VAL A 403 4.98 2.60 -28.60
N ASN A 404 5.43 1.35 -28.58
CA ASN A 404 5.85 0.65 -27.37
C ASN A 404 7.10 1.33 -26.76
N GLN A 405 7.01 1.72 -25.50
CA GLN A 405 8.08 2.33 -24.71
C GLN A 405 8.75 1.32 -23.75
N GLY A 406 8.35 0.05 -23.80
CA GLY A 406 8.85 -1.01 -22.93
C GLY A 406 8.19 -1.05 -21.56
N VAL A 407 8.85 -1.71 -20.63
CA VAL A 407 8.35 -1.93 -19.27
C VAL A 407 8.46 -0.66 -18.42
N TYR A 408 7.39 -0.36 -17.71
CA TYR A 408 7.26 0.73 -16.75
C TYR A 408 6.68 0.21 -15.43
N LEU A 409 6.86 0.97 -14.36
CA LEU A 409 6.10 0.78 -13.12
C LEU A 409 4.94 1.79 -13.08
N VAL A 410 3.73 1.29 -12.88
CA VAL A 410 2.67 2.10 -12.26
C VAL A 410 2.93 2.10 -10.77
N LEU A 411 3.01 3.27 -10.20
CA LEU A 411 3.38 3.43 -8.80
C LEU A 411 2.44 4.44 -8.11
N HIS A 412 1.93 4.05 -6.95
CA HIS A 412 1.15 4.93 -6.09
C HIS A 412 2.04 6.08 -5.59
N GLN A 413 1.54 7.31 -5.63
CA GLN A 413 2.31 8.46 -5.15
C GLN A 413 2.61 8.32 -3.65
N PRO A 414 3.86 8.49 -3.19
CA PRO A 414 4.27 8.22 -1.81
C PRO A 414 3.45 8.95 -0.76
N GLU A 415 3.24 10.26 -0.97
CA GLU A 415 2.47 11.10 -0.04
C GLU A 415 0.99 10.69 0.04
N ARG A 416 0.46 10.13 -1.04
CA ARG A 416 -0.90 9.58 -1.04
C ARG A 416 -0.94 8.21 -0.39
N ALA A 417 0.04 7.36 -0.67
CA ALA A 417 0.14 6.05 -0.04
C ALA A 417 0.19 6.17 1.47
N LEU A 418 1.00 7.08 2.01
CA LEU A 418 1.08 7.36 3.44
C LEU A 418 -0.25 7.86 4.00
N ARG A 419 -0.93 8.77 3.29
CA ARG A 419 -2.24 9.30 3.70
C ARG A 419 -3.38 8.30 3.55
N ASP A 420 -3.27 7.39 2.61
CA ASP A 420 -4.25 6.33 2.39
C ASP A 420 -4.09 5.18 3.40
N GLU A 421 -2.92 5.01 3.99
CA GLU A 421 -2.68 3.99 5.03
C GLU A 421 -2.97 4.47 6.44
N SER A 422 -2.99 5.78 6.68
CA SER A 422 -3.07 6.36 8.00
C SER A 422 -4.05 7.53 8.01
N LEU A 423 -5.05 7.47 8.87
CA LEU A 423 -5.96 8.59 9.14
C LEU A 423 -5.25 9.60 10.07
N GLY A 424 -5.42 10.89 9.81
CA GLY A 424 -4.89 11.93 10.71
C GLY A 424 -3.43 12.31 10.46
N ILE A 425 -2.86 11.99 9.30
CA ILE A 425 -1.55 12.50 8.91
C ILE A 425 -1.56 14.03 8.88
N ALA A 426 -0.68 14.64 9.67
CA ALA A 426 -0.51 16.09 9.74
C ALA A 426 0.44 16.59 8.65
N SER A 427 1.50 15.85 8.37
CA SER A 427 2.45 16.23 7.31
C SER A 427 3.09 15.01 6.65
N VAL A 428 3.48 15.17 5.40
CA VAL A 428 4.37 14.27 4.67
C VAL A 428 5.51 15.10 4.12
N VAL A 429 6.72 14.77 4.51
CA VAL A 429 7.93 15.50 4.16
C VAL A 429 8.90 14.56 3.48
N ARG A 430 9.41 14.93 2.32
CA ARG A 430 10.56 14.27 1.69
C ARG A 430 11.82 14.93 2.21
N ARG A 431 12.73 14.16 2.77
CA ARG A 431 14.08 14.61 3.11
C ARG A 431 14.79 15.03 1.83
N ARG A 432 15.62 16.04 1.88
CA ARG A 432 16.48 16.45 0.78
C ARG A 432 17.94 16.28 1.17
N TYR A 433 18.76 16.17 0.17
CA TYR A 433 20.20 16.07 0.37
C TYR A 433 20.76 17.40 0.91
N ASP A 434 21.35 17.34 2.09
CA ASP A 434 21.67 18.53 2.89
C ASP A 434 22.97 19.23 2.45
N ILE A 435 23.83 18.56 1.70
CA ILE A 435 25.12 19.11 1.24
C ILE A 435 24.95 20.42 0.46
N ASP A 436 23.83 20.57 -0.24
CA ASP A 436 23.52 21.78 -1.02
C ASP A 436 22.60 22.75 -0.26
N LEU A 437 22.38 22.54 1.02
CA LEU A 437 21.45 23.31 1.86
C LEU A 437 20.03 23.40 1.26
N GLN A 438 19.59 22.35 0.62
CA GLN A 438 18.22 22.27 0.11
C GLN A 438 17.27 21.96 1.27
N PRO A 439 16.26 22.80 1.52
CA PRO A 439 15.29 22.53 2.56
C PRO A 439 14.49 21.27 2.23
N ALA A 440 14.01 20.60 3.28
CA ALA A 440 13.11 19.45 3.14
C ALA A 440 11.87 19.85 2.32
N GLU A 441 11.40 18.93 1.48
CA GLU A 441 10.27 19.17 0.59
C GLU A 441 8.97 18.68 1.22
N VAL A 442 8.05 19.60 1.52
CA VAL A 442 6.73 19.23 2.08
C VAL A 442 5.79 18.83 0.95
N LYS A 443 5.37 17.56 0.95
CA LYS A 443 4.39 17.01 0.01
C LYS A 443 2.95 17.16 0.51
N TYR A 444 2.78 17.31 1.82
CA TYR A 444 1.52 17.60 2.48
C TYR A 444 1.80 18.27 3.84
N PRO A 445 1.02 19.30 4.25
CA PRO A 445 -0.09 19.92 3.54
C PRO A 445 0.32 20.80 2.36
N SER A 446 -0.64 21.14 1.48
CA SER A 446 -0.40 22.01 0.33
C SER A 446 -0.56 23.50 0.63
N ASP A 447 -1.12 23.86 1.80
CA ASP A 447 -1.17 25.26 2.24
C ASP A 447 0.25 25.75 2.55
N PRO A 448 0.71 26.87 1.96
CA PRO A 448 2.11 27.33 2.10
C PRO A 448 2.54 27.63 3.54
N VAL A 449 1.62 28.11 4.38
CA VAL A 449 1.93 28.44 5.78
C VAL A 449 2.09 27.16 6.59
N LEU A 450 1.15 26.24 6.46
CA LEU A 450 1.20 24.95 7.14
C LEU A 450 2.36 24.10 6.64
N ALA A 451 2.68 24.19 5.34
CA ALA A 451 3.83 23.49 4.76
C ALA A 451 5.15 23.99 5.35
N GLU A 452 5.33 25.32 5.47
CA GLU A 452 6.53 25.88 6.08
C GLU A 452 6.65 25.49 7.56
N GLU A 453 5.55 25.49 8.30
CA GLU A 453 5.54 25.01 9.68
C GLU A 453 5.91 23.53 9.77
N ALA A 454 5.39 22.69 8.88
CA ALA A 454 5.71 21.26 8.83
C ALA A 454 7.19 21.03 8.50
N ARG A 455 7.74 21.78 7.55
CA ARG A 455 9.17 21.74 7.21
C ARG A 455 10.05 22.05 8.41
N LEU A 456 9.79 23.16 9.11
CA LEU A 456 10.58 23.56 10.27
C LEU A 456 10.49 22.54 11.41
N ARG A 457 9.30 21.95 11.63
CA ARG A 457 9.14 20.89 12.63
C ARG A 457 9.94 19.63 12.28
N PHE A 458 9.95 19.24 11.00
CA PHE A 458 10.74 18.11 10.54
C PHE A 458 12.24 18.37 10.67
N GLU A 459 12.73 19.52 10.20
CA GLU A 459 14.16 19.88 10.26
C GLU A 459 14.67 19.94 11.70
N SER A 460 13.80 20.26 12.66
CA SER A 460 14.14 20.23 14.09
C SER A 460 14.53 18.83 14.62
N LEU A 461 14.26 17.74 13.88
CA LEU A 461 14.77 16.40 14.23
C LEU A 461 16.29 16.30 14.00
N GLY A 462 16.80 16.88 12.92
CA GLY A 462 18.22 16.98 12.65
C GLY A 462 18.92 17.82 13.73
N ASP A 463 18.36 18.99 14.06
CA ASP A 463 18.85 19.83 15.14
C ASP A 463 18.89 19.07 16.47
N LEU A 464 17.85 18.30 16.79
CA LEU A 464 17.79 17.46 17.98
C LEU A 464 18.92 16.42 17.98
N ALA A 465 19.12 15.71 16.86
CA ALA A 465 20.18 14.71 16.73
C ALA A 465 21.59 15.29 16.91
N LEU A 466 21.79 16.55 16.54
CA LEU A 466 23.09 17.23 16.64
C LEU A 466 23.31 17.91 18.01
N ALA A 467 22.28 18.37 18.69
CA ALA A 467 22.40 19.23 19.86
C ALA A 467 22.11 18.53 21.20
N GLU A 468 21.21 17.52 21.22
CA GLU A 468 20.80 16.84 22.46
C GLU A 468 21.97 16.10 23.12
N PRO A 469 22.11 16.11 24.46
CA PRO A 469 23.11 15.31 25.14
C PRO A 469 23.01 13.81 24.83
N PRO A 470 24.13 13.08 24.68
CA PRO A 470 24.12 11.67 24.33
C PRO A 470 23.28 10.78 25.25
N GLU A 471 23.20 11.13 26.53
CA GLU A 471 22.50 10.36 27.57
C GLU A 471 20.98 10.46 27.46
N THR A 472 20.45 11.53 26.85
CA THR A 472 19.02 11.80 26.70
C THR A 472 18.56 11.70 25.25
N LEU A 473 19.48 11.59 24.29
CA LEU A 473 19.20 11.63 22.86
C LEU A 473 18.25 10.51 22.41
N GLU A 474 18.42 9.29 22.90
CA GLU A 474 17.56 8.15 22.55
C GLU A 474 16.10 8.46 22.91
N ALA A 475 15.84 8.87 24.15
CA ALA A 475 14.48 9.19 24.61
C ALA A 475 13.89 10.39 23.86
N ALA A 476 14.71 11.43 23.61
CA ALA A 476 14.27 12.62 22.90
C ALA A 476 13.90 12.33 21.43
N LEU A 477 14.62 11.41 20.77
CA LEU A 477 14.29 10.95 19.42
C LEU A 477 13.04 10.06 19.43
N ASP A 478 12.92 9.15 20.39
CA ASP A 478 11.78 8.23 20.49
C ASP A 478 10.44 8.97 20.75
N ASP A 479 10.49 10.12 21.41
CA ASP A 479 9.34 11.01 21.58
C ASP A 479 8.88 11.69 20.27
N ARG A 480 9.74 11.77 19.26
CA ARG A 480 9.52 12.53 18.03
C ARG A 480 9.54 11.67 16.75
N LEU A 481 10.04 10.46 16.82
CA LEU A 481 10.28 9.56 15.68
C LEU A 481 9.93 8.14 16.08
N GLU A 482 9.37 7.36 15.18
CA GLU A 482 9.36 5.91 15.30
C GLU A 482 10.79 5.40 15.10
N LEU A 483 11.58 5.49 16.17
CA LEU A 483 13.04 5.34 16.09
C LEU A 483 13.45 3.94 15.60
N ASP A 484 12.78 2.88 16.05
CA ASP A 484 13.10 1.51 15.60
C ASP A 484 12.82 1.31 14.11
N ALA A 485 11.73 1.88 13.59
CA ALA A 485 11.43 1.83 12.16
C ALA A 485 12.49 2.56 11.33
N TYR A 486 12.92 3.74 11.78
CA TYR A 486 13.99 4.48 11.12
C TYR A 486 15.32 3.72 11.15
N LEU A 487 15.71 3.18 12.30
CA LEU A 487 16.94 2.39 12.44
C LEU A 487 16.87 1.07 11.65
N GLY A 488 15.67 0.47 11.56
CA GLY A 488 15.42 -0.69 10.70
C GLY A 488 15.59 -0.38 9.22
N MET A 489 15.15 0.81 8.77
CA MET A 489 15.39 1.29 7.40
C MET A 489 16.90 1.43 7.12
N LEU A 490 17.63 2.09 8.01
CA LEU A 490 19.10 2.21 7.88
C LEU A 490 19.79 0.85 7.88
N ALA A 491 19.34 -0.09 8.72
CA ALA A 491 19.87 -1.44 8.79
C ALA A 491 19.64 -2.21 7.47
N LEU A 492 18.45 -2.08 6.89
CA LEU A 492 18.14 -2.67 5.59
C LEU A 492 19.01 -2.08 4.49
N TYR A 493 19.17 -0.77 4.46
CA TYR A 493 20.05 -0.10 3.50
C TYR A 493 21.52 -0.48 3.69
N SER A 494 21.95 -0.75 4.93
CA SER A 494 23.30 -1.25 5.17
C SER A 494 23.52 -2.67 4.65
N LEU A 495 22.49 -3.52 4.68
CA LEU A 495 22.54 -4.86 4.07
C LEU A 495 22.52 -4.79 2.54
N LEU A 496 21.73 -3.89 1.97
CA LEU A 496 21.56 -3.75 0.52
C LEU A 496 22.61 -2.83 -0.12
N GLU A 497 23.42 -2.15 0.69
CA GLU A 497 24.36 -1.11 0.23
C GLU A 497 23.68 -0.11 -0.71
N ASN A 498 22.49 0.40 -0.31
CA ASN A 498 21.78 1.43 -1.06
C ASN A 498 22.51 2.77 -0.90
N GLY A 499 23.13 3.27 -1.98
CA GLY A 499 24.02 4.41 -1.93
C GLY A 499 23.34 5.76 -2.07
N ASP A 500 22.09 5.81 -2.54
CA ASP A 500 21.32 7.03 -2.79
C ASP A 500 20.04 7.08 -1.96
N TYR A 501 20.19 6.93 -0.63
CA TYR A 501 19.00 6.93 0.22
C TYR A 501 18.70 8.28 0.88
N ILE A 502 19.65 9.22 0.85
CA ILE A 502 19.60 10.39 1.71
C ILE A 502 18.43 11.31 1.39
N ASP A 503 18.13 11.55 0.13
CA ASP A 503 16.94 12.28 -0.32
C ASP A 503 15.80 11.35 -0.80
N GLU A 504 15.96 10.05 -0.62
CA GLU A 504 14.99 9.02 -0.96
C GLU A 504 14.22 8.51 0.30
N ALA A 505 14.03 9.37 1.27
CA ALA A 505 13.26 9.07 2.47
C ALA A 505 12.11 10.08 2.66
N PHE A 506 10.92 9.54 2.91
CA PHE A 506 9.75 10.31 3.31
C PHE A 506 9.49 10.13 4.80
N PHE A 507 8.92 11.15 5.40
CA PHE A 507 8.53 11.15 6.80
C PHE A 507 7.09 11.63 6.91
N ALA A 508 6.24 10.78 7.46
CA ALA A 508 4.86 11.13 7.77
C ALA A 508 4.73 11.41 9.26
N SER A 509 4.07 12.50 9.61
CA SER A 509 3.75 12.80 11.01
C SER A 509 2.27 12.60 11.26
N SER A 510 1.93 12.01 12.40
CA SER A 510 0.58 11.98 12.94
C SER A 510 0.44 13.02 14.04
N VAL A 511 -0.76 13.61 14.20
CA VAL A 511 -1.09 14.46 15.32
C VAL A 511 -1.89 13.65 16.33
N GLU A 512 -1.21 12.90 17.16
CA GLU A 512 -1.82 12.35 18.35
C GLU A 512 -1.44 13.19 19.59
N GLY A 513 -2.41 13.85 20.16
CA GLY A 513 -2.24 14.60 21.40
C GLY A 513 -1.33 15.82 21.25
N ALA A 514 -0.33 15.98 22.15
CA ALA A 514 0.52 17.15 22.22
C ALA A 514 1.88 17.01 21.52
N ALA A 515 2.19 15.85 20.98
CA ALA A 515 3.49 15.56 20.36
C ALA A 515 3.30 15.01 18.93
N GLU A 516 3.89 15.68 17.96
CA GLU A 516 4.01 15.20 16.60
C GLU A 516 5.12 14.15 16.54
N ARG A 517 4.79 12.94 16.08
CA ARG A 517 5.73 11.85 15.92
C ARG A 517 5.84 11.48 14.44
N TYR A 518 7.05 11.27 13.96
CA TYR A 518 7.35 10.96 12.57
C TYR A 518 7.56 9.48 12.37
N ARG A 519 7.06 8.96 11.24
CA ARG A 519 7.36 7.64 10.71
C ARG A 519 8.15 7.78 9.43
N ALA A 520 9.25 7.07 9.32
CA ALA A 520 10.06 7.03 8.10
C ALA A 520 9.49 6.03 7.09
N MET A 521 9.64 6.35 5.81
CA MET A 521 9.39 5.49 4.68
C MET A 521 10.57 5.60 3.72
N GLY A 522 11.15 4.46 3.31
CA GLY A 522 12.12 4.41 2.23
C GLY A 522 11.45 4.61 0.86
N TRP A 523 12.20 5.02 -0.09
CA TRP A 523 11.76 5.30 -1.46
C TRP A 523 12.90 5.03 -2.44
N ASP A 524 12.56 4.67 -3.69
CA ASP A 524 13.42 4.61 -4.88
C ASP A 524 14.71 3.79 -4.67
N THR A 525 14.54 2.50 -4.35
CA THR A 525 15.65 1.57 -4.10
C THR A 525 16.28 1.04 -5.39
N ASP A 526 16.49 1.91 -6.39
CA ASP A 526 17.12 1.52 -7.67
C ASP A 526 18.65 1.49 -7.60
N ASP A 527 19.25 2.10 -6.60
CA ASP A 527 20.70 2.19 -6.37
C ASP A 527 21.26 1.12 -5.42
N LEU A 528 20.75 -0.11 -5.52
CA LEU A 528 21.27 -1.23 -4.75
C LEU A 528 22.74 -1.50 -5.08
N PHE A 529 23.55 -1.67 -4.05
CA PHE A 529 24.99 -1.92 -4.15
C PHE A 529 25.77 -0.82 -4.88
N SER A 530 25.31 0.39 -4.78
CA SER A 530 25.99 1.58 -5.29
C SER A 530 26.92 2.20 -4.25
N LEU A 531 27.71 3.16 -4.68
CA LEU A 531 28.53 3.98 -3.77
C LEU A 531 27.64 5.01 -3.09
N CYS A 532 28.03 5.43 -1.88
CA CYS A 532 27.37 6.56 -1.22
C CYS A 532 27.41 7.80 -2.10
N HIS A 533 26.32 8.54 -2.15
CA HIS A 533 26.11 9.70 -3.02
C HIS A 533 27.22 10.76 -2.89
N GLY A 534 27.76 10.99 -1.72
CA GLY A 534 28.88 11.92 -1.48
C GLY A 534 30.25 11.53 -2.07
N GLY A 535 30.32 10.47 -2.86
CA GLY A 535 31.52 10.16 -3.68
C GLY A 535 32.57 9.25 -3.02
N GLY A 536 32.15 8.26 -2.25
CA GLY A 536 33.04 7.14 -1.98
C GLY A 536 33.40 6.87 -0.52
N GLY A 537 32.62 7.39 0.40
CA GLY A 537 32.66 6.99 1.81
C GLY A 537 31.62 5.94 2.15
N ARG A 538 31.64 5.45 3.38
CA ARG A 538 30.56 4.67 3.99
C ARG A 538 29.55 5.56 4.73
N GLY A 539 29.61 6.88 4.54
CA GLY A 539 28.93 7.85 5.36
C GLY A 539 29.66 8.10 6.68
N ILE A 540 28.93 8.11 7.80
CA ILE A 540 29.56 8.29 9.12
C ILE A 540 30.42 7.07 9.49
N GLU A 541 31.54 7.32 10.16
CA GLU A 541 32.37 6.24 10.73
C GLU A 541 31.79 5.82 12.09
N ASP A 542 31.03 4.72 12.08
CA ASP A 542 30.48 4.11 13.28
C ASP A 542 31.47 3.10 13.92
N ASP A 543 31.29 2.82 15.21
CA ASP A 543 32.19 2.03 16.03
C ASP A 543 32.49 0.62 15.47
N CYS A 544 31.53 -0.01 14.79
CA CYS A 544 31.65 -1.35 14.20
C CYS A 544 31.89 -1.32 12.69
N GLY A 545 31.78 -0.19 12.03
CA GLY A 545 31.88 -0.05 10.57
C GLY A 545 30.76 -0.75 9.80
N VAL A 546 29.56 -0.87 10.38
CA VAL A 546 28.41 -1.58 9.82
C VAL A 546 27.33 -0.66 9.24
N ALA A 547 27.33 0.62 9.59
CA ALA A 547 26.46 1.60 8.94
C ALA A 547 26.94 1.87 7.51
N PHE A 548 25.99 2.06 6.60
CA PHE A 548 26.28 2.36 5.20
C PHE A 548 25.52 3.62 4.77
N CYS A 549 26.21 4.58 4.20
CA CYS A 549 25.68 5.86 3.75
C CYS A 549 24.85 6.64 4.79
N ALA A 550 25.06 6.42 6.07
CA ALA A 550 24.42 7.19 7.13
C ALA A 550 25.02 8.60 7.17
N GLU A 551 24.51 9.53 6.37
CA GLU A 551 25.09 10.86 6.16
C GLU A 551 24.16 11.99 6.58
N ALA A 552 22.84 11.72 6.76
CA ALA A 552 21.91 12.73 7.19
C ALA A 552 22.17 13.19 8.63
N GLU A 553 21.77 14.43 8.96
CA GLU A 553 21.94 15.00 10.29
C GLU A 553 21.36 14.10 11.38
N LEU A 554 20.20 13.50 11.11
CA LEU A 554 19.56 12.54 12.01
C LEU A 554 20.43 11.29 12.25
N ASP A 555 21.21 10.87 11.26
CA ASP A 555 22.08 9.68 11.35
C ASP A 555 23.27 9.89 12.30
N HIS A 556 23.64 11.15 12.57
CA HIS A 556 24.66 11.47 13.56
C HIS A 556 24.34 10.96 14.97
N ALA A 557 23.06 10.66 15.25
CA ALA A 557 22.67 9.99 16.48
C ALA A 557 23.37 8.63 16.68
N LEU A 558 23.72 7.92 15.59
CA LEU A 558 24.45 6.65 15.64
C LEU A 558 25.84 6.78 16.25
N ILE A 559 26.55 7.88 15.98
CA ILE A 559 27.91 8.12 16.53
C ILE A 559 27.90 8.90 17.82
N ARG A 560 26.79 9.56 18.18
CA ARG A 560 26.68 10.40 19.36
C ARG A 560 26.12 9.69 20.58
N SER A 561 25.19 8.74 20.38
CA SER A 561 24.52 8.04 21.48
C SER A 561 24.77 6.52 21.42
N PRO A 562 25.50 5.97 22.41
CA PRO A 562 25.67 4.51 22.49
C PRO A 562 24.35 3.75 22.63
N ALA A 563 23.30 4.36 23.16
CA ALA A 563 21.97 3.77 23.28
C ALA A 563 21.29 3.65 21.91
N VAL A 564 21.26 4.75 21.13
CA VAL A 564 20.74 4.73 19.74
C VAL A 564 21.53 3.75 18.87
N TYR A 565 22.87 3.80 18.97
CA TYR A 565 23.72 2.88 18.22
C TYR A 565 23.44 1.41 18.56
N GLY A 566 23.27 1.14 19.85
CA GLY A 566 22.91 -0.20 20.29
C GLY A 566 21.57 -0.68 19.71
N ARG A 567 20.53 0.16 19.67
CA ARG A 567 19.25 -0.17 19.02
C ARG A 567 19.45 -0.42 17.52
N TYR A 568 20.27 0.38 16.85
CA TYR A 568 20.62 0.16 15.43
C TYR A 568 21.25 -1.22 15.21
N LEU A 569 22.20 -1.64 16.06
CA LEU A 569 22.81 -2.97 15.98
C LEU A 569 21.76 -4.09 16.17
N ASP A 570 20.81 -3.91 17.11
CA ASP A 570 19.73 -4.86 17.31
C ASP A 570 18.83 -4.95 16.05
N GLN A 571 18.50 -3.81 15.42
CA GLN A 571 17.74 -3.78 14.16
C GLN A 571 18.51 -4.44 13.02
N LEU A 572 19.82 -4.23 12.91
CA LEU A 572 20.64 -4.86 11.87
C LEU A 572 20.65 -6.38 12.00
N VAL A 573 20.80 -6.89 13.22
CA VAL A 573 20.72 -8.33 13.51
C VAL A 573 19.33 -8.88 13.18
N ALA A 574 18.27 -8.16 13.54
CA ALA A 574 16.90 -8.55 13.25
C ALA A 574 16.64 -8.61 11.74
N VAL A 575 17.01 -7.57 10.99
CA VAL A 575 16.88 -7.51 9.51
C VAL A 575 17.64 -8.67 8.86
N MET A 576 18.89 -8.91 9.25
CA MET A 576 19.69 -10.02 8.69
C MET A 576 19.09 -11.39 9.01
N SER A 577 18.49 -11.55 10.19
CA SER A 577 17.84 -12.80 10.59
C SER A 577 16.54 -13.03 9.85
N GLU A 578 15.75 -11.98 9.67
CA GLU A 578 14.43 -12.08 9.04
C GLU A 578 14.51 -12.27 7.53
N LEU A 579 15.48 -11.64 6.86
CA LEU A 579 15.72 -11.82 5.44
C LEU A 579 16.57 -13.07 5.17
N SER A 580 16.04 -14.26 5.52
CA SER A 580 16.70 -15.53 5.16
C SER A 580 16.90 -15.65 3.64
N ALA A 581 17.83 -16.51 3.22
CA ALA A 581 18.06 -16.79 1.79
C ALA A 581 16.75 -17.21 1.09
N GLU A 582 15.94 -18.06 1.73
CA GLU A 582 14.63 -18.51 1.21
C GLU A 582 13.66 -17.35 1.02
N ARG A 583 13.61 -16.40 1.97
CA ARG A 583 12.73 -15.22 1.88
C ARG A 583 13.20 -14.27 0.77
N LEU A 584 14.49 -14.06 0.64
CA LEU A 584 15.07 -13.27 -0.44
C LEU A 584 14.78 -13.89 -1.81
N GLU A 585 15.01 -15.21 -1.97
CA GLU A 585 14.67 -15.95 -3.18
C GLU A 585 13.17 -15.87 -3.51
N ALA A 586 12.30 -16.09 -2.52
CA ALA A 586 10.84 -16.02 -2.71
C ALA A 586 10.39 -14.60 -3.15
N THR A 587 10.97 -13.55 -2.57
CA THR A 587 10.71 -12.16 -2.97
C THR A 587 11.17 -11.90 -4.40
N MET A 588 12.40 -12.33 -4.75
CA MET A 588 12.96 -12.17 -6.10
C MET A 588 12.13 -12.96 -7.14
N ASP A 589 11.70 -14.17 -6.80
CA ASP A 589 10.81 -14.96 -7.65
C ASP A 589 9.46 -14.29 -7.88
N GLY A 590 8.93 -13.61 -6.88
CA GLY A 590 7.74 -12.77 -7.01
C GLY A 590 7.97 -11.65 -8.02
N VAL A 591 9.07 -10.91 -7.89
CA VAL A 591 9.45 -9.83 -8.83
C VAL A 591 9.60 -10.39 -10.24
N ARG A 592 10.30 -11.52 -10.38
CA ARG A 592 10.50 -12.19 -11.67
C ARG A 592 9.19 -12.58 -12.34
N ARG A 593 8.25 -13.19 -11.61
CA ARG A 593 6.93 -13.55 -12.16
C ARG A 593 6.19 -12.34 -12.68
N ASP A 594 6.19 -11.25 -11.92
CA ASP A 594 5.46 -10.04 -12.29
C ASP A 594 6.09 -9.34 -13.49
N LEU A 595 7.42 -9.30 -13.56
CA LEU A 595 8.12 -8.72 -14.70
C LEU A 595 7.92 -9.58 -15.98
N TRP A 596 7.97 -10.92 -15.86
CA TRP A 596 7.77 -11.82 -17.00
C TRP A 596 6.37 -11.76 -17.59
N ARG A 597 5.39 -11.34 -16.81
CA ARG A 597 4.01 -11.17 -17.28
C ARG A 597 3.89 -10.07 -18.34
N VAL A 598 4.67 -9.00 -18.19
CA VAL A 598 4.66 -7.84 -19.13
C VAL A 598 5.80 -7.87 -20.15
N LEU A 599 6.87 -8.61 -19.86
CA LEU A 599 7.98 -8.84 -20.78
C LEU A 599 7.74 -10.16 -21.52
N ASP A 600 6.77 -10.20 -22.41
CA ASP A 600 6.28 -11.44 -23.07
C ASP A 600 6.38 -11.41 -24.60
N ASP A 601 6.75 -10.26 -25.20
CA ASP A 601 6.97 -10.11 -26.62
C ASP A 601 8.30 -9.39 -26.96
N ASP A 602 8.82 -9.63 -28.16
CA ASP A 602 10.09 -9.09 -28.62
C ASP A 602 10.03 -7.58 -28.90
N GLU A 603 8.84 -7.00 -29.18
CA GLU A 603 8.68 -5.54 -29.31
C GLU A 603 8.96 -4.86 -27.98
N THR A 604 8.38 -5.38 -26.89
CA THR A 604 8.60 -4.89 -25.52
C THR A 604 10.06 -5.08 -25.10
N ALA A 605 10.68 -6.22 -25.40
CA ALA A 605 12.09 -6.46 -25.09
C ALA A 605 13.01 -5.47 -25.85
N ALA A 606 12.76 -5.22 -27.12
CA ALA A 606 13.53 -4.29 -27.94
C ALA A 606 13.38 -2.83 -27.48
N ALA A 607 12.25 -2.49 -26.84
CA ALA A 607 12.00 -1.15 -26.29
C ALA A 607 12.72 -0.88 -24.93
N LEU A 608 13.40 -1.89 -24.36
CA LEU A 608 14.25 -1.74 -23.17
C LEU A 608 15.63 -1.21 -23.58
N ILE A 609 15.65 0.00 -24.08
CA ILE A 609 16.81 0.58 -24.81
C ILE A 609 18.07 0.64 -23.95
N GLU A 610 17.97 0.91 -22.65
CA GLU A 610 19.10 0.98 -21.74
C GLU A 610 19.78 -0.38 -21.57
N MET A 611 18.98 -1.46 -21.49
CA MET A 611 19.48 -2.83 -21.42
C MET A 611 20.01 -3.30 -22.75
N VAL A 612 19.29 -3.06 -23.84
CA VAL A 612 19.70 -3.43 -25.20
C VAL A 612 21.01 -2.75 -25.61
N ALA A 613 21.22 -1.51 -25.19
CA ALA A 613 22.49 -0.80 -25.41
C ALA A 613 23.69 -1.48 -24.71
N GLN A 614 23.47 -2.16 -23.59
CA GLN A 614 24.51 -2.91 -22.87
C GLN A 614 24.64 -4.34 -23.38
N ASN A 615 23.55 -4.96 -23.77
CA ASN A 615 23.48 -6.33 -24.29
C ASN A 615 22.51 -6.41 -25.48
N PRO A 616 22.99 -6.38 -26.72
CA PRO A 616 22.12 -6.44 -27.91
C PRO A 616 21.24 -7.70 -28.00
N ASP A 617 21.64 -8.82 -27.40
CA ASP A 617 20.84 -10.05 -27.37
C ASP A 617 19.56 -9.87 -26.55
N ALA A 618 19.53 -8.89 -25.65
CA ALA A 618 18.37 -8.53 -24.85
C ALA A 618 17.22 -7.88 -25.67
N ALA A 619 17.42 -7.60 -26.95
CA ALA A 619 16.34 -7.16 -27.83
C ALA A 619 15.29 -8.25 -28.13
N THR A 620 15.47 -9.46 -27.61
CA THR A 620 14.49 -10.55 -27.64
C THR A 620 14.03 -10.91 -26.23
N VAL A 621 12.80 -11.40 -26.08
CA VAL A 621 12.28 -11.86 -24.78
C VAL A 621 13.21 -12.90 -24.14
N ALA A 622 13.70 -13.86 -24.92
CA ALA A 622 14.60 -14.89 -24.38
C ALA A 622 15.92 -14.31 -23.88
N GLY A 623 16.52 -13.40 -24.63
CA GLY A 623 17.78 -12.73 -24.26
C GLY A 623 17.58 -11.79 -23.06
N ALA A 624 16.52 -10.98 -23.06
CA ALA A 624 16.18 -10.09 -21.96
C ALA A 624 15.96 -10.87 -20.65
N ARG A 625 15.13 -11.92 -20.68
CA ARG A 625 14.87 -12.77 -19.50
C ARG A 625 16.13 -13.47 -18.99
N ALA A 626 17.01 -13.93 -19.89
CA ALA A 626 18.28 -14.54 -19.49
C ALA A 626 19.23 -13.54 -18.81
N ASP A 627 19.36 -12.33 -19.34
CA ASP A 627 20.19 -11.25 -18.78
C ASP A 627 19.67 -10.83 -17.39
N ILE A 628 18.37 -10.58 -17.28
CA ILE A 628 17.72 -10.22 -16.02
C ILE A 628 17.86 -11.32 -14.98
N ALA A 629 17.61 -12.59 -15.34
CA ALA A 629 17.74 -13.71 -14.41
C ALA A 629 19.18 -13.87 -13.89
N GLY A 630 20.18 -13.64 -14.74
CA GLY A 630 21.58 -13.63 -14.34
C GLY A 630 21.88 -12.50 -13.35
N ALA A 631 21.34 -11.30 -13.59
CA ALA A 631 21.50 -10.16 -12.70
C ALA A 631 20.78 -10.38 -11.34
N MET A 632 19.58 -10.95 -11.34
CA MET A 632 18.84 -11.32 -10.13
C MET A 632 19.63 -12.29 -9.25
N ALA A 633 20.22 -13.33 -9.84
CA ALA A 633 21.07 -14.29 -9.14
C ALA A 633 22.31 -13.60 -8.53
N ALA A 634 22.94 -12.70 -9.28
CA ALA A 634 24.11 -11.96 -8.80
C ALA A 634 23.78 -11.03 -7.63
N VAL A 635 22.58 -10.40 -7.62
CA VAL A 635 22.12 -9.57 -6.49
C VAL A 635 21.93 -10.44 -5.24
N LEU A 636 21.29 -11.60 -5.34
CA LEU A 636 21.12 -12.51 -4.19
C LEU A 636 22.46 -12.97 -3.61
N ASP A 637 23.42 -13.37 -4.46
CA ASP A 637 24.78 -13.76 -4.03
C ASP A 637 25.50 -12.59 -3.34
N ARG A 638 25.33 -11.38 -3.84
CA ARG A 638 25.91 -10.17 -3.25
C ARG A 638 25.35 -9.87 -1.87
N ILE A 639 24.01 -10.03 -1.67
CA ILE A 639 23.39 -9.88 -0.35
C ILE A 639 23.95 -10.89 0.64
N GLU A 640 24.10 -12.16 0.25
CA GLU A 640 24.68 -13.18 1.13
C GLU A 640 26.15 -12.88 1.47
N THR A 641 26.93 -12.41 0.50
CA THR A 641 28.30 -11.97 0.73
C THR A 641 28.35 -10.79 1.72
N ARG A 642 27.47 -9.81 1.54
CA ARG A 642 27.37 -8.64 2.45
C ARG A 642 26.94 -9.06 3.85
N ARG A 643 25.97 -9.96 3.96
CA ARG A 643 25.52 -10.53 5.24
C ARG A 643 26.67 -11.18 6.01
N ALA A 644 27.46 -12.01 5.32
CA ALA A 644 28.63 -12.64 5.93
C ALA A 644 29.64 -11.60 6.43
N ALA A 645 29.92 -10.57 5.65
CA ALA A 645 30.84 -9.49 6.03
C ALA A 645 30.32 -8.69 7.24
N LEU A 646 29.00 -8.35 7.25
CA LEU A 646 28.37 -7.68 8.39
C LEU A 646 28.42 -8.54 9.66
N THR A 647 28.19 -9.84 9.54
CA THR A 647 28.28 -10.78 10.67
C THR A 647 29.68 -10.80 11.25
N GLU A 648 30.74 -10.88 10.41
CA GLU A 648 32.14 -10.83 10.87
C GLU A 648 32.47 -9.51 11.59
N LEU A 649 32.00 -8.38 11.07
CA LEU A 649 32.16 -7.06 11.69
C LEU A 649 31.46 -6.98 13.05
N LEU A 650 30.22 -7.48 13.15
CA LEU A 650 29.48 -7.52 14.40
C LEU A 650 30.12 -8.41 15.45
N ASP A 651 30.61 -9.60 15.06
CA ASP A 651 31.33 -10.51 15.97
C ASP A 651 32.64 -9.91 16.49
N ALA A 652 33.30 -9.10 15.70
CA ALA A 652 34.54 -8.41 16.09
C ALA A 652 34.26 -7.13 16.92
N CYS A 653 33.04 -6.65 16.97
CA CYS A 653 32.68 -5.35 17.53
C CYS A 653 32.50 -5.38 19.05
N PRO A 654 33.30 -4.58 19.84
CA PRO A 654 33.15 -4.52 21.29
C PRO A 654 31.76 -4.00 21.75
N ALA A 655 31.16 -3.08 21.01
CA ALA A 655 29.83 -2.54 21.32
C ALA A 655 28.75 -3.63 21.22
N ALA A 656 28.77 -4.48 20.19
CA ALA A 656 27.88 -5.61 20.05
C ALA A 656 28.09 -6.67 21.14
N ALA A 657 29.36 -6.98 21.48
CA ALA A 657 29.71 -7.95 22.54
C ALA A 657 29.26 -7.47 23.94
N ALA A 658 29.21 -6.17 24.20
CA ALA A 658 28.75 -5.62 25.48
C ALA A 658 27.24 -5.83 25.72
N ARG A 659 26.43 -5.91 24.66
CA ARG A 659 24.97 -6.12 24.73
C ARG A 659 24.57 -7.58 24.90
N GLN A 660 25.40 -8.51 24.45
CA GLN A 660 25.16 -9.95 24.60
C GLN A 660 25.45 -10.49 26.03
N ARG A 661 26.00 -9.66 26.92
CA ARG A 661 26.29 -9.95 28.32
C ARG A 661 25.26 -9.30 29.25
#